data_873b970db1d78db651c6e3a5bdaea58b
#
_entry.id   873b970db1d78db651c6e3a5bdaea58b
#
_cell.length_a   1.000
_cell.length_b   1.000
_cell.length_c   1.000
_cell.angle_alpha   90.00
_cell.angle_beta   90.00
_cell.angle_gamma   90.00
#
_symmetry.space_group_name_H-M   'P 1'
#
loop_
_entity.id
_entity.type
_entity.pdbx_description
1 polymer ?
#
loop_
_entity_poly.entity_id
_entity_poly.type
_entity_poly.pdbx_seq_one_letter_code
_entity_poly.pdbx_strand_id
1 'polypeptide(L)'
;MKIIRRHLTWVVGLLLCSLTLSLFSCSEDHILSTSATGDVIIDTLNIDVVLPHTIRASWQNTIDWVMENISAAQQQRTNRVMLRLRYHDEYGEDLDSLAYRLANPQEGDDTCHAIIGPYNSYNAQTFLNYAARTRLPVMMPTCTNADLHRTNIRNDYAWFLTESDITQCEIMLAAAHADRNTEVVLVYEDNDYGRSFYEWFGYFATELGMNIAGDGAIAYEDGMDLDAFIMKARADATSESTAVLVAVTSFTAYEHIINSFKYYTYMWQLVDEKYIHYDIICSGNLLDWVATDFDHYIYLDYGICPYGSMIFGFPQEYEVRYGRNAFNGEAQIYDALMIIALGAAQRMASPTVCMVDGKPAVTDTEQPQLTDYMRSIVCSEEGMTVHWNRAGLANAFRELEAGRSIDLNGATGYLLFDETSHTQILDTNYMLWSLSWLFDEDNRPTPKVEPILYLSTSSTTSNMSTTVLWQAEKNIRQTFEQVTYHHQLPSLTDNWAVVISPSTTWNNYRHQADAFAMYQLLRQYGYPDDHIVLIVEDNLAYSPQNKVFPGQIFVERPTDSWEWISSVGEDVRKSAVVDYHFSDLQPQDVADIMLGRQSERLSEVIHPDSSNNVFFFWSGHGGSQDGPLWGNEDDRVYFGSQRIKDIVSQMDAANMYRRIMLAVETCYSGKWGEALTGLPDVLVLTAANSHETSKADVFDQQLGVYLSNAFARNFRSQVGSSSAITVFELYRLLYETTNGSHVTLYNHQQYGSVYTEMMNDYFLHK
;
A
#
# COMPACT_ATOMS: atom_id res chain seq x y z
N MET A 1 49.45 56.60 -7.72
CA MET A 1 48.11 57.16 -8.05
C MET A 1 47.14 56.15 -8.70
N LYS A 2 47.55 55.03 -9.26
CA LYS A 2 46.64 54.01 -9.83
C LYS A 2 46.10 53.02 -8.80
N ILE A 3 46.76 52.83 -7.67
CA ILE A 3 46.34 51.88 -6.62
C ILE A 3 45.30 52.52 -5.70
N ILE A 4 45.37 53.83 -5.46
CA ILE A 4 44.40 54.55 -4.61
C ILE A 4 43.03 54.66 -5.31
N ARG A 5 42.94 54.72 -6.62
CA ARG A 5 41.67 54.77 -7.35
C ARG A 5 40.94 53.42 -7.37
N ARG A 6 41.65 52.30 -7.24
CA ARG A 6 41.00 50.96 -7.18
C ARG A 6 40.35 50.67 -5.81
N HIS A 7 40.96 51.13 -4.72
CA HIS A 7 40.38 50.95 -3.40
C HIS A 7 39.19 51.87 -3.14
N LEU A 8 39.19 53.07 -3.73
CA LEU A 8 38.07 54.01 -3.59
C LEU A 8 36.79 53.51 -4.33
N THR A 9 36.98 52.84 -5.47
CA THR A 9 35.85 52.23 -6.25
C THR A 9 35.24 51.03 -5.54
N TRP A 10 36.04 50.23 -4.80
CA TRP A 10 35.56 49.11 -4.02
C TRP A 10 34.83 49.59 -2.73
N VAL A 11 35.30 50.61 -2.05
CA VAL A 11 34.64 51.16 -0.85
C VAL A 11 33.35 51.87 -1.21
N VAL A 12 33.28 52.58 -2.33
CA VAL A 12 32.03 53.21 -2.81
C VAL A 12 31.07 52.13 -3.35
N GLY A 13 31.53 51.03 -3.95
CA GLY A 13 30.71 49.87 -4.37
C GLY A 13 30.14 49.13 -3.18
N LEU A 14 30.90 48.89 -2.12
CA LEU A 14 30.45 48.28 -0.88
C LEU A 14 29.47 49.18 -0.07
N LEU A 15 29.70 50.51 -0.05
CA LEU A 15 28.77 51.46 0.57
C LEU A 15 27.48 51.61 -0.23
N LEU A 16 27.50 51.53 -1.56
CA LEU A 16 26.28 51.52 -2.39
C LEU A 16 25.53 50.20 -2.27
N CYS A 17 26.19 49.03 -2.15
CA CYS A 17 25.53 47.72 -1.88
C CYS A 17 24.97 47.70 -0.45
N SER A 18 25.64 48.27 0.55
CA SER A 18 25.07 48.35 1.91
C SER A 18 23.92 49.34 2.02
N LEU A 19 23.89 50.40 1.23
CA LEU A 19 22.77 51.33 1.16
C LEU A 19 21.58 50.74 0.37
N THR A 20 21.82 49.90 -0.65
CA THR A 20 20.74 49.22 -1.37
C THR A 20 20.16 48.08 -0.53
N LEU A 21 20.97 47.34 0.23
CA LEU A 21 20.48 46.32 1.18
C LEU A 21 19.69 46.95 2.35
N SER A 22 20.10 48.17 2.84
CA SER A 22 19.33 48.85 3.87
C SER A 22 18.06 49.54 3.34
N LEU A 23 17.95 49.79 2.02
CA LEU A 23 16.74 50.36 1.42
C LEU A 23 15.71 49.25 1.06
N PHE A 24 16.13 48.00 0.92
CA PHE A 24 15.20 46.86 0.78
C PHE A 24 14.74 46.27 2.12
N SER A 25 15.44 46.58 3.21
CA SER A 25 15.03 46.19 4.57
C SER A 25 13.99 47.12 5.19
N CYS A 26 13.63 48.25 4.58
CA CYS A 26 12.67 49.21 5.10
C CYS A 26 11.34 49.29 4.36
N SER A 27 11.02 48.31 3.48
CA SER A 27 9.73 48.32 2.80
C SER A 27 8.70 47.34 3.37
N GLU A 28 9.03 46.62 4.45
CA GLU A 28 8.05 45.77 5.13
C GLU A 28 7.23 46.42 6.26
N ASP A 29 7.57 47.66 6.64
CA ASP A 29 6.90 48.32 7.78
C ASP A 29 5.88 49.39 7.38
N HIS A 30 5.43 49.47 6.14
CA HIS A 30 4.34 50.37 5.71
C HIS A 30 3.21 49.63 4.99
N ILE A 31 2.76 48.49 5.49
CA ILE A 31 1.37 48.08 5.32
C ILE A 31 0.62 48.70 6.49
N LEU A 32 -0.19 49.68 6.15
CA LEU A 32 -1.11 50.36 7.05
C LEU A 32 -1.69 49.41 8.09
N SER A 33 -1.47 49.66 9.36
CA SER A 33 -2.21 49.09 10.47
C SER A 33 -3.68 49.53 10.36
N THR A 34 -4.44 48.89 9.47
CA THR A 34 -5.88 48.84 9.68
C THR A 34 -6.05 47.85 10.84
N SER A 35 -6.11 48.35 12.07
CA SER A 35 -6.64 47.59 13.19
C SER A 35 -7.98 47.01 12.69
N ALA A 36 -8.09 45.69 12.62
CA ALA A 36 -9.35 45.05 12.44
C ALA A 36 -10.29 45.55 13.54
N THR A 37 -11.28 46.34 13.17
CA THR A 37 -12.27 46.93 14.11
C THR A 37 -13.40 45.92 14.42
N GLY A 38 -13.19 44.65 14.19
CA GLY A 38 -14.09 43.55 14.53
C GLY A 38 -13.51 42.67 15.65
N ASP A 39 -14.39 42.02 16.40
CA ASP A 39 -13.99 41.02 17.38
C ASP A 39 -13.25 39.85 16.66
N VAL A 40 -12.11 39.46 17.21
CA VAL A 40 -11.35 38.30 16.68
C VAL A 40 -12.07 37.02 17.09
N ILE A 41 -12.46 36.22 16.10
CA ILE A 41 -13.06 34.92 16.29
C ILE A 41 -11.94 33.86 16.18
N ILE A 42 -11.80 33.05 17.21
CA ILE A 42 -10.77 32.01 17.25
C ILE A 42 -11.48 30.65 17.30
N ASP A 43 -11.24 29.80 16.28
CA ASP A 43 -11.60 28.38 16.31
C ASP A 43 -10.41 27.60 16.88
N THR A 44 -10.60 26.97 18.04
CA THR A 44 -9.54 26.21 18.72
C THR A 44 -9.78 24.72 18.56
N LEU A 45 -8.83 24.04 17.94
CA LEU A 45 -8.84 22.60 17.77
C LEU A 45 -7.83 21.95 18.72
N ASN A 46 -8.30 20.97 19.49
CA ASN A 46 -7.42 20.09 20.26
C ASN A 46 -6.96 18.94 19.36
N ILE A 47 -5.67 18.82 19.19
CA ILE A 47 -5.02 17.80 18.37
C ILE A 47 -4.23 16.89 19.30
N ASP A 48 -4.55 15.61 19.30
CA ASP A 48 -3.84 14.61 20.07
C ASP A 48 -2.72 14.01 19.23
N VAL A 49 -1.48 14.13 19.71
CA VAL A 49 -0.27 13.73 19.01
C VAL A 49 0.29 12.50 19.70
N VAL A 50 0.22 11.34 19.03
CA VAL A 50 0.60 10.03 19.55
C VAL A 50 1.92 9.62 18.88
N LEU A 51 3.03 9.77 19.58
CA LEU A 51 4.38 9.51 19.06
C LEU A 51 5.26 8.93 20.17
N PRO A 52 6.27 8.09 19.82
CA PRO A 52 7.33 7.77 20.77
C PRO A 52 8.00 9.03 21.30
N HIS A 53 8.36 9.04 22.57
CA HIS A 53 8.96 10.22 23.21
C HIS A 53 10.22 10.73 22.47
N THR A 54 11.05 9.82 21.97
CA THR A 54 12.28 10.14 21.21
C THR A 54 11.96 10.82 19.88
N ILE A 55 11.00 10.27 19.13
CA ILE A 55 10.55 10.83 17.85
C ILE A 55 9.93 12.20 18.05
N ARG A 56 9.06 12.35 19.06
CA ARG A 56 8.52 13.65 19.43
C ARG A 56 9.61 14.68 19.70
N ALA A 57 10.64 14.29 20.43
CA ALA A 57 11.75 15.19 20.76
C ALA A 57 12.53 15.61 19.50
N SER A 58 12.78 14.70 18.58
CA SER A 58 13.47 14.98 17.31
C SER A 58 12.62 15.87 16.37
N TRP A 59 11.29 15.69 16.33
CA TRP A 59 10.37 16.48 15.50
C TRP A 59 9.93 17.81 16.11
N GLN A 60 10.31 18.11 17.36
CA GLN A 60 9.85 19.32 18.06
C GLN A 60 10.15 20.60 17.27
N ASN A 61 11.31 20.68 16.64
CA ASN A 61 11.70 21.85 15.84
C ASN A 61 10.72 22.07 14.67
N THR A 62 10.32 21.03 13.97
CA THR A 62 9.37 21.10 12.85
C THR A 62 7.97 21.45 13.33
N ILE A 63 7.55 20.86 14.44
CA ILE A 63 6.26 21.17 15.07
C ILE A 63 6.21 22.66 15.44
N ASP A 64 7.23 23.18 16.10
CA ASP A 64 7.31 24.59 16.48
C ASP A 64 7.31 25.50 15.25
N TRP A 65 8.02 25.10 14.19
CA TRP A 65 8.10 25.88 12.95
C TRP A 65 6.75 25.99 12.23
N VAL A 66 6.03 24.88 12.06
CA VAL A 66 4.70 24.94 11.43
C VAL A 66 3.71 25.72 12.27
N MET A 67 3.75 25.55 13.59
CA MET A 67 2.88 26.32 14.52
C MET A 67 3.19 27.82 14.47
N GLU A 68 4.47 28.20 14.39
CA GLU A 68 4.89 29.60 14.17
C GLU A 68 4.35 30.13 12.84
N ASN A 69 4.51 29.37 11.75
CA ASN A 69 4.06 29.78 10.42
C ASN A 69 2.53 29.93 10.35
N ILE A 70 1.76 28.99 10.91
CA ILE A 70 0.29 29.06 10.99
C ILE A 70 -0.12 30.30 11.79
N SER A 71 0.48 30.53 12.94
CA SER A 71 0.16 31.71 13.79
C SER A 71 0.49 33.01 13.09
N ALA A 72 1.68 33.10 12.50
CA ALA A 72 2.16 34.31 11.83
C ALA A 72 1.33 34.66 10.57
N ALA A 73 0.92 33.64 9.82
CA ALA A 73 0.11 33.80 8.60
C ALA A 73 -1.28 34.39 8.88
N GLN A 74 -1.76 34.34 10.13
CA GLN A 74 -3.10 34.79 10.53
C GLN A 74 -3.11 36.07 11.37
N GLN A 75 -1.97 36.71 11.66
CA GLN A 75 -1.88 37.84 12.62
C GLN A 75 -2.82 39.01 12.31
N GLN A 76 -3.08 39.28 11.04
CA GLN A 76 -3.92 40.40 10.59
C GLN A 76 -5.38 40.00 10.31
N ARG A 77 -5.79 38.77 10.65
CA ARG A 77 -7.12 38.25 10.32
C ARG A 77 -8.08 38.33 11.51
N THR A 78 -9.36 38.49 11.21
CA THR A 78 -10.42 38.44 12.22
C THR A 78 -10.80 36.99 12.55
N ASN A 79 -10.82 36.08 11.56
CA ASN A 79 -11.05 34.67 11.78
C ASN A 79 -9.70 33.94 11.85
N ARG A 80 -9.44 33.29 12.97
CA ARG A 80 -8.16 32.62 13.24
C ARG A 80 -8.39 31.19 13.71
N VAL A 81 -7.52 30.30 13.27
CA VAL A 81 -7.44 28.91 13.74
C VAL A 81 -6.32 28.81 14.76
N MET A 82 -6.57 28.16 15.89
CA MET A 82 -5.56 27.84 16.89
C MET A 82 -5.53 26.32 17.12
N LEU A 83 -4.39 25.71 16.87
CA LEU A 83 -4.16 24.30 17.19
C LEU A 83 -3.60 24.21 18.62
N ARG A 84 -4.20 23.36 19.46
CA ARG A 84 -3.71 23.02 20.79
C ARG A 84 -3.26 21.57 20.78
N LEU A 85 -1.95 21.35 20.85
CA LEU A 85 -1.38 20.01 20.80
C LEU A 85 -1.37 19.38 22.19
N ARG A 86 -1.83 18.13 22.28
CA ARG A 86 -1.79 17.28 23.48
C ARG A 86 -0.97 16.03 23.12
N TYR A 87 0.07 15.77 23.90
CA TYR A 87 1.02 14.71 23.56
C TYR A 87 0.79 13.45 24.38
N HIS A 88 0.88 12.31 23.70
CA HIS A 88 0.79 10.97 24.26
C HIS A 88 2.01 10.17 23.83
N ASP A 89 2.57 9.38 24.76
CA ASP A 89 3.73 8.54 24.46
C ASP A 89 3.25 7.18 23.93
N GLU A 90 3.56 6.89 22.68
CA GLU A 90 3.12 5.67 22.00
C GLU A 90 3.58 4.38 22.70
N TYR A 91 4.70 4.42 23.43
CA TYR A 91 5.21 3.27 24.17
C TYR A 91 4.88 3.29 25.67
N GLY A 92 4.48 4.42 26.19
CA GLY A 92 4.26 4.63 27.62
C GLY A 92 2.80 4.55 28.06
N GLU A 93 1.84 4.57 27.12
CA GLU A 93 0.41 4.56 27.41
C GLU A 93 -0.28 3.28 26.91
N ASP A 94 -1.41 2.94 27.51
CA ASP A 94 -2.32 1.93 26.98
C ASP A 94 -3.12 2.56 25.81
N LEU A 95 -2.70 2.24 24.58
CA LEU A 95 -3.23 2.83 23.36
C LEU A 95 -4.70 2.49 23.10
N ASP A 96 -5.17 1.30 23.50
CA ASP A 96 -6.59 0.92 23.37
C ASP A 96 -7.45 1.80 24.26
N SER A 97 -7.06 2.00 25.52
CA SER A 97 -7.73 2.91 26.44
C SER A 97 -7.66 4.36 25.97
N LEU A 98 -6.53 4.80 25.40
CA LEU A 98 -6.37 6.13 24.85
C LEU A 98 -7.30 6.34 23.66
N ALA A 99 -7.26 5.48 22.66
CA ALA A 99 -8.10 5.56 21.46
C ALA A 99 -9.59 5.58 21.82
N TYR A 100 -10.00 4.72 22.78
CA TYR A 100 -11.37 4.72 23.28
C TYR A 100 -11.77 6.05 23.91
N ARG A 101 -10.94 6.64 24.80
CA ARG A 101 -11.21 7.94 25.45
C ARG A 101 -11.31 9.08 24.45
N LEU A 102 -10.39 9.15 23.48
CA LEU A 102 -10.39 10.20 22.46
C LEU A 102 -11.63 10.11 21.56
N ALA A 103 -12.08 8.91 21.29
CA ALA A 103 -13.28 8.65 20.49
C ALA A 103 -14.58 8.84 21.27
N ASN A 104 -14.57 8.73 22.61
CA ASN A 104 -15.74 8.79 23.47
C ASN A 104 -15.51 9.74 24.66
N PRO A 105 -15.37 11.06 24.42
CA PRO A 105 -15.13 12.02 25.50
C PRO A 105 -16.29 12.03 26.51
N GLN A 106 -15.96 12.09 27.80
CA GLN A 106 -16.94 12.21 28.87
C GLN A 106 -17.38 13.69 29.04
N GLU A 107 -18.47 13.92 29.75
CA GLU A 107 -18.94 15.28 30.04
C GLU A 107 -17.87 16.04 30.85
N GLY A 108 -17.35 17.13 30.28
CA GLY A 108 -16.28 17.94 30.86
C GLY A 108 -14.89 17.66 30.29
N ASP A 109 -14.72 16.65 29.47
CA ASP A 109 -13.46 16.42 28.75
C ASP A 109 -13.32 17.38 27.57
N ASP A 110 -12.08 17.80 27.31
CA ASP A 110 -11.76 18.54 26.09
C ASP A 110 -11.89 17.60 24.87
N THR A 111 -12.79 17.93 23.96
CA THR A 111 -13.02 17.15 22.74
C THR A 111 -11.76 17.07 21.88
N CYS A 112 -11.37 15.87 21.42
CA CYS A 112 -10.39 15.66 20.37
C CYS A 112 -10.99 16.02 19.00
N HIS A 113 -10.26 16.75 18.16
CA HIS A 113 -10.71 17.14 16.81
C HIS A 113 -9.96 16.41 15.71
N ALA A 114 -8.72 16.01 15.96
CA ALA A 114 -7.93 15.14 15.09
C ALA A 114 -6.83 14.46 15.90
N ILE A 115 -6.36 13.32 15.42
CA ILE A 115 -5.21 12.59 15.94
C ILE A 115 -4.09 12.68 14.91
N ILE A 116 -2.86 12.95 15.35
CA ILE A 116 -1.65 12.80 14.52
C ILE A 116 -0.81 11.68 15.09
N GLY A 117 -0.48 10.71 14.26
CA GLY A 117 0.12 9.44 14.65
C GLY A 117 -0.91 8.30 14.63
N PRO A 118 -0.55 7.10 15.13
CA PRO A 118 0.76 6.77 15.72
C PRO A 118 1.92 6.82 14.72
N TYR A 119 3.14 6.70 15.23
CA TYR A 119 4.34 6.60 14.42
C TYR A 119 4.47 5.23 13.76
N ASN A 120 4.18 4.16 14.50
CA ASN A 120 4.33 2.78 14.05
C ASN A 120 3.04 2.22 13.43
N SER A 121 3.16 1.57 12.27
CA SER A 121 2.03 0.97 11.55
C SER A 121 1.24 -0.05 12.39
N TYR A 122 1.92 -0.85 13.21
CA TYR A 122 1.27 -1.88 14.03
C TYR A 122 0.34 -1.31 15.12
N ASN A 123 0.48 -0.05 15.49
CA ASN A 123 -0.41 0.64 16.45
C ASN A 123 -1.57 1.37 15.77
N ALA A 124 -1.50 1.60 14.45
CA ALA A 124 -2.45 2.45 13.74
C ALA A 124 -3.88 1.90 13.75
N GLN A 125 -4.04 0.60 13.60
CA GLN A 125 -5.36 -0.04 13.55
C GLN A 125 -6.18 0.21 14.82
N THR A 126 -5.53 0.33 15.97
CA THR A 126 -6.16 0.66 17.26
C THR A 126 -6.97 1.97 17.16
N PHE A 127 -6.39 3.01 16.56
CA PHE A 127 -7.07 4.29 16.37
C PHE A 127 -8.08 4.25 15.22
N LEU A 128 -7.73 3.60 14.12
CA LEU A 128 -8.58 3.49 12.93
C LEU A 128 -9.89 2.73 13.18
N ASN A 129 -9.91 1.81 14.13
CA ASN A 129 -11.12 1.11 14.55
C ASN A 129 -12.23 2.06 15.04
N TYR A 130 -11.86 3.23 15.55
CA TYR A 130 -12.79 4.26 16.02
C TYR A 130 -13.01 5.39 15.00
N ALA A 131 -12.04 5.67 14.13
CA ALA A 131 -11.98 6.85 13.27
C ALA A 131 -13.28 7.08 12.46
N ALA A 132 -13.68 6.14 11.63
CA ALA A 132 -14.89 6.26 10.80
C ALA A 132 -16.17 6.38 11.63
N ARG A 133 -16.28 5.60 12.71
CA ARG A 133 -17.47 5.58 13.55
C ARG A 133 -17.67 6.87 14.35
N THR A 134 -16.59 7.49 14.79
CA THR A 134 -16.61 8.72 15.61
C THR A 134 -16.37 9.98 14.78
N ARG A 135 -16.11 9.83 13.48
CA ARG A 135 -15.81 10.93 12.54
C ARG A 135 -14.57 11.74 12.96
N LEU A 136 -13.59 11.04 13.53
CA LEU A 136 -12.35 11.62 14.04
C LEU A 136 -11.21 11.32 13.04
N PRO A 137 -10.65 12.34 12.35
CA PRO A 137 -9.55 12.12 11.43
C PRO A 137 -8.28 11.70 12.19
N VAL A 138 -7.63 10.64 11.71
CA VAL A 138 -6.36 10.10 12.17
C VAL A 138 -5.34 10.30 11.06
N MET A 139 -4.38 11.19 11.27
CA MET A 139 -3.34 11.52 10.30
C MET A 139 -2.04 10.80 10.66
N MET A 140 -1.59 9.95 9.80
CA MET A 140 -0.44 9.06 10.00
C MET A 140 0.74 9.51 9.14
N PRO A 141 1.74 10.20 9.72
CA PRO A 141 2.89 10.68 8.99
C PRO A 141 3.80 9.58 8.45
N THR A 142 3.88 8.45 9.15
CA THR A 142 4.90 7.41 8.93
C THR A 142 4.35 5.99 8.88
N CYS A 143 3.03 5.80 8.97
CA CYS A 143 2.43 4.47 8.86
C CYS A 143 2.34 4.05 7.39
N THR A 144 3.21 3.14 6.98
CA THR A 144 3.44 2.76 5.58
C THR A 144 3.05 1.32 5.28
N ASN A 145 2.55 0.56 6.27
CA ASN A 145 2.13 -0.82 6.06
C ASN A 145 1.12 -0.94 4.91
N ALA A 146 1.42 -1.77 3.92
CA ALA A 146 0.63 -1.91 2.70
C ALA A 146 -0.80 -2.38 2.96
N ASP A 147 -0.99 -3.28 3.91
CA ASP A 147 -2.31 -3.79 4.28
C ASP A 147 -3.16 -2.75 4.99
N LEU A 148 -2.52 -1.96 5.84
CA LEU A 148 -3.19 -0.86 6.53
C LEU A 148 -3.74 0.16 5.51
N HIS A 149 -2.96 0.52 4.50
CA HIS A 149 -3.39 1.39 3.41
C HIS A 149 -4.56 0.79 2.65
N ARG A 150 -4.42 -0.44 2.21
CA ARG A 150 -5.44 -1.15 1.43
C ARG A 150 -6.75 -1.34 2.19
N THR A 151 -6.69 -1.77 3.44
CA THR A 151 -7.90 -2.05 4.24
C THR A 151 -8.65 -0.78 4.62
N ASN A 152 -7.98 0.38 4.59
CA ASN A 152 -8.58 1.67 4.92
C ASN A 152 -8.81 2.59 3.71
N ILE A 153 -8.74 2.10 2.47
CA ILE A 153 -8.91 2.91 1.26
C ILE A 153 -10.29 3.60 1.17
N ARG A 154 -11.30 3.08 1.85
CA ARG A 154 -12.64 3.68 1.93
C ARG A 154 -12.94 4.33 3.29
N ASN A 155 -11.91 4.54 4.09
CA ASN A 155 -12.05 5.19 5.38
C ASN A 155 -11.62 6.65 5.26
N ASP A 156 -12.57 7.54 5.01
CA ASP A 156 -12.35 9.01 4.83
C ASP A 156 -11.70 9.70 6.03
N TYR A 157 -11.52 8.99 7.12
CA TYR A 157 -10.90 9.49 8.35
C TYR A 157 -9.48 8.93 8.58
N ALA A 158 -9.02 8.02 7.73
CA ALA A 158 -7.68 7.41 7.79
C ALA A 158 -6.74 8.12 6.79
N TRP A 159 -5.93 9.05 7.28
CA TRP A 159 -5.04 9.88 6.46
C TRP A 159 -3.62 9.34 6.45
N PHE A 160 -3.14 8.93 5.28
CA PHE A 160 -1.79 8.44 5.06
C PHE A 160 -0.98 9.50 4.31
N LEU A 161 0.06 10.03 4.96
CA LEU A 161 0.89 11.10 4.40
C LEU A 161 2.22 10.61 3.80
N THR A 162 2.32 9.31 3.62
CA THR A 162 3.43 8.62 2.95
C THR A 162 2.84 7.45 2.19
N GLU A 163 3.37 7.14 1.01
CA GLU A 163 2.99 5.92 0.28
C GLU A 163 3.33 4.66 1.08
N SER A 164 2.73 3.54 0.68
CA SER A 164 2.95 2.27 1.39
C SER A 164 4.37 1.73 1.19
N ASP A 165 4.76 0.78 2.03
CA ASP A 165 6.05 0.07 1.97
C ASP A 165 6.30 -0.65 0.64
N ILE A 166 5.25 -0.86 -0.18
CA ILE A 166 5.39 -1.40 -1.54
C ILE A 166 6.35 -0.52 -2.34
N THR A 167 6.12 0.79 -2.35
CA THR A 167 6.98 1.77 -3.05
C THR A 167 8.39 1.78 -2.47
N GLN A 168 8.54 1.76 -1.15
CA GLN A 168 9.86 1.74 -0.52
C GLN A 168 10.61 0.44 -0.84
N CYS A 169 9.95 -0.71 -0.83
CA CYS A 169 10.54 -2.00 -1.22
C CYS A 169 11.02 -1.98 -2.67
N GLU A 170 10.22 -1.44 -3.60
CA GLU A 170 10.60 -1.27 -5.00
C GLU A 170 11.85 -0.40 -5.15
N ILE A 171 11.91 0.74 -4.45
CA ILE A 171 13.07 1.65 -4.49
C ILE A 171 14.31 0.98 -3.92
N MET A 172 14.21 0.24 -2.81
CA MET A 172 15.35 -0.49 -2.22
C MET A 172 15.94 -1.50 -3.21
N LEU A 173 15.09 -2.27 -3.89
CA LEU A 173 15.52 -3.24 -4.90
C LEU A 173 16.07 -2.56 -6.15
N ALA A 174 15.46 -1.46 -6.60
CA ALA A 174 15.97 -0.68 -7.71
C ALA A 174 17.36 -0.08 -7.41
N ALA A 175 17.59 0.36 -6.16
CA ALA A 175 18.92 0.82 -5.72
C ALA A 175 19.95 -0.31 -5.76
N ALA A 176 19.60 -1.48 -5.22
CA ALA A 176 20.44 -2.66 -5.28
C ALA A 176 20.81 -3.06 -6.71
N HIS A 177 19.83 -3.05 -7.60
CA HIS A 177 20.01 -3.38 -9.01
C HIS A 177 20.89 -2.33 -9.73
N ALA A 178 20.71 -1.04 -9.44
CA ALA A 178 21.52 0.04 -10.01
C ALA A 178 23.01 -0.09 -9.65
N ASP A 179 23.31 -0.61 -8.45
CA ASP A 179 24.64 -0.95 -7.99
C ASP A 179 25.17 -2.30 -8.52
N ARG A 180 24.46 -2.87 -9.49
CA ARG A 180 24.81 -4.12 -10.17
C ARG A 180 24.72 -5.37 -9.31
N ASN A 181 24.00 -5.34 -8.21
CA ASN A 181 23.65 -6.55 -7.51
C ASN A 181 22.69 -7.36 -8.38
N THR A 182 23.04 -8.62 -8.62
CA THR A 182 22.21 -9.58 -9.35
C THR A 182 21.54 -10.57 -8.42
N GLU A 183 21.83 -10.48 -7.13
CA GLU A 183 21.30 -11.34 -6.09
C GLU A 183 20.87 -10.52 -4.89
N VAL A 184 19.85 -11.00 -4.19
CA VAL A 184 19.29 -10.30 -3.05
C VAL A 184 18.74 -11.26 -1.99
N VAL A 185 18.79 -10.82 -0.73
CA VAL A 185 18.12 -11.44 0.42
C VAL A 185 17.42 -10.37 1.24
N LEU A 186 16.42 -10.76 2.02
CA LEU A 186 15.67 -9.88 2.91
C LEU A 186 15.77 -10.36 4.37
N VAL A 187 16.05 -9.45 5.29
CA VAL A 187 15.90 -9.63 6.72
C VAL A 187 14.82 -8.69 7.21
N TYR A 188 13.74 -9.21 7.75
CA TYR A 188 12.58 -8.41 8.14
C TYR A 188 12.09 -8.79 9.54
N GLU A 189 11.49 -7.85 10.23
CA GLU A 189 10.83 -8.10 11.51
C GLU A 189 9.44 -8.69 11.28
N ASP A 190 9.05 -9.74 12.02
CA ASP A 190 7.75 -10.41 11.87
C ASP A 190 6.62 -9.60 12.52
N ASN A 191 6.46 -8.37 12.06
CA ASN A 191 5.36 -7.47 12.40
C ASN A 191 4.74 -6.88 11.12
N ASP A 192 3.71 -6.06 11.28
CA ASP A 192 2.97 -5.49 10.13
C ASP A 192 3.88 -4.68 9.19
N TYR A 193 4.89 -4.00 9.72
CA TYR A 193 5.85 -3.24 8.91
C TYR A 193 6.75 -4.17 8.08
N GLY A 194 7.49 -5.07 8.73
CA GLY A 194 8.44 -5.94 8.02
C GLY A 194 7.77 -6.93 7.06
N ARG A 195 6.55 -7.39 7.39
CA ARG A 195 5.76 -8.25 6.49
C ARG A 195 5.40 -7.57 5.18
N SER A 196 5.16 -6.25 5.17
CA SER A 196 4.92 -5.50 3.94
C SER A 196 6.08 -5.68 2.94
N PHE A 197 7.33 -5.63 3.40
CA PHE A 197 8.49 -5.87 2.54
C PHE A 197 8.56 -7.33 2.08
N TYR A 198 8.34 -8.28 2.99
CA TYR A 198 8.37 -9.71 2.66
C TYR A 198 7.37 -10.08 1.57
N GLU A 199 6.17 -9.54 1.61
CA GLU A 199 5.11 -9.85 0.64
C GLU A 199 5.46 -9.36 -0.77
N TRP A 200 6.17 -8.26 -0.92
CA TRP A 200 6.47 -7.62 -2.21
C TRP A 200 7.91 -7.85 -2.71
N PHE A 201 8.83 -8.21 -1.82
CA PHE A 201 10.24 -8.42 -2.11
C PHE A 201 10.46 -9.37 -3.30
N GLY A 202 9.83 -10.55 -3.29
CA GLY A 202 9.99 -11.56 -4.33
C GLY A 202 9.54 -11.10 -5.72
N TYR A 203 8.50 -10.26 -5.77
CA TYR A 203 7.98 -9.71 -7.03
C TYR A 203 8.96 -8.72 -7.64
N PHE A 204 9.35 -7.71 -6.89
CA PHE A 204 10.26 -6.70 -7.40
C PHE A 204 11.65 -7.26 -7.73
N ALA A 205 12.15 -8.22 -6.94
CA ALA A 205 13.38 -8.92 -7.28
C ALA A 205 13.26 -9.65 -8.64
N THR A 206 12.15 -10.32 -8.87
CA THR A 206 11.88 -11.01 -10.14
C THR A 206 11.77 -10.02 -11.31
N GLU A 207 11.05 -8.92 -11.12
CA GLU A 207 10.89 -7.86 -12.13
C GLU A 207 12.24 -7.28 -12.57
N LEU A 208 13.12 -7.06 -11.62
CA LEU A 208 14.47 -6.55 -11.86
C LEU A 208 15.43 -7.62 -12.41
N GLY A 209 14.98 -8.87 -12.55
CA GLY A 209 15.83 -9.99 -12.96
C GLY A 209 16.89 -10.36 -11.93
N MET A 210 16.65 -10.03 -10.66
CA MET A 210 17.56 -10.38 -9.56
C MET A 210 17.23 -11.78 -9.05
N ASN A 211 18.26 -12.56 -8.74
CA ASN A 211 18.11 -13.87 -8.12
C ASN A 211 17.92 -13.72 -6.61
N ILE A 212 17.05 -14.55 -6.05
CA ILE A 212 16.90 -14.65 -4.61
C ILE A 212 17.89 -15.71 -4.10
N ALA A 213 18.83 -15.30 -3.25
CA ALA A 213 19.88 -16.18 -2.74
C ALA A 213 19.45 -16.95 -1.48
N GLY A 214 19.88 -18.18 -1.35
CA GLY A 214 19.65 -19.01 -0.16
C GLY A 214 18.19 -19.26 0.14
N ASP A 215 17.75 -18.92 1.35
CA ASP A 215 16.35 -18.98 1.77
C ASP A 215 15.53 -17.75 1.35
N GLY A 216 16.17 -16.79 0.73
CA GLY A 216 15.55 -15.56 0.22
C GLY A 216 15.24 -14.53 1.31
N ALA A 217 14.42 -14.89 2.27
CA ALA A 217 14.03 -14.00 3.36
C ALA A 217 14.02 -14.72 4.71
N ILE A 218 14.28 -13.95 5.78
CA ILE A 218 14.22 -14.47 7.15
C ILE A 218 13.52 -13.47 8.07
N ALA A 219 12.54 -13.95 8.84
CA ALA A 219 11.94 -13.19 9.91
C ALA A 219 12.94 -13.07 11.07
N TYR A 220 13.25 -11.86 11.46
CA TYR A 220 14.22 -11.57 12.50
C TYR A 220 13.56 -11.54 13.88
N GLU A 221 14.15 -12.24 14.84
CA GLU A 221 13.86 -12.17 16.27
C GLU A 221 15.08 -11.64 17.00
N ASP A 222 14.88 -10.88 18.07
CA ASP A 222 15.96 -10.27 18.84
C ASP A 222 17.02 -11.28 19.32
N GLY A 223 18.26 -11.05 18.89
CA GLY A 223 19.41 -11.86 19.25
C GLY A 223 19.49 -13.24 18.56
N MET A 224 18.68 -13.47 17.52
CA MET A 224 18.77 -14.71 16.73
C MET A 224 20.13 -14.84 16.03
N ASP A 225 20.57 -16.08 15.84
CA ASP A 225 21.77 -16.40 15.08
C ASP A 225 21.46 -16.37 13.57
N LEU A 226 22.14 -15.49 12.82
CA LEU A 226 21.99 -15.35 11.36
C LEU A 226 22.99 -16.20 10.56
N ASP A 227 23.91 -16.92 11.23
CA ASP A 227 25.01 -17.63 10.57
C ASP A 227 24.54 -18.62 9.50
N ALA A 228 23.53 -19.43 9.83
CA ALA A 228 23.01 -20.43 8.91
C ALA A 228 22.39 -19.80 7.66
N PHE A 229 21.66 -18.70 7.82
CA PHE A 229 21.04 -17.94 6.72
C PHE A 229 22.11 -17.32 5.80
N ILE A 230 23.10 -16.65 6.39
CA ILE A 230 24.21 -16.01 5.68
C ILE A 230 25.04 -17.06 4.91
N MET A 231 25.35 -18.19 5.55
CA MET A 231 26.11 -19.27 4.92
C MET A 231 25.37 -19.94 3.77
N LYS A 232 24.04 -20.04 3.87
CA LYS A 232 23.22 -20.59 2.78
C LYS A 232 23.12 -19.61 1.62
N ALA A 233 22.90 -18.34 1.88
CA ALA A 233 22.92 -17.30 0.85
C ALA A 233 24.27 -17.31 0.09
N ARG A 234 25.39 -17.43 0.82
CA ARG A 234 26.72 -17.57 0.22
C ARG A 234 26.88 -18.84 -0.64
N ALA A 235 26.40 -19.98 -0.14
CA ALA A 235 26.55 -21.25 -0.84
C ALA A 235 25.86 -21.21 -2.21
N ASP A 236 24.67 -20.62 -2.28
CA ASP A 236 23.85 -20.53 -3.48
C ASP A 236 24.20 -19.33 -4.37
N ALA A 237 25.01 -18.37 -3.87
CA ALA A 237 25.40 -17.18 -4.62
C ALA A 237 26.17 -17.53 -5.89
N THR A 238 25.76 -16.91 -7.00
CA THR A 238 26.39 -17.01 -8.32
C THR A 238 27.19 -15.74 -8.68
N SER A 239 27.02 -14.68 -7.90
CA SER A 239 27.69 -13.37 -8.02
C SER A 239 28.71 -13.14 -6.90
N GLU A 240 29.57 -12.15 -7.07
CA GLU A 240 30.50 -11.69 -6.03
C GLU A 240 29.87 -10.66 -5.09
N SER A 241 28.63 -10.22 -5.38
CA SER A 241 27.88 -9.22 -4.60
C SER A 241 26.42 -9.64 -4.46
N THR A 242 25.90 -9.54 -3.24
CA THR A 242 24.49 -9.83 -2.89
C THR A 242 23.96 -8.66 -2.07
N ALA A 243 22.85 -8.08 -2.49
CA ALA A 243 22.16 -7.06 -1.71
C ALA A 243 21.42 -7.68 -0.52
N VAL A 244 21.48 -7.01 0.62
CA VAL A 244 20.76 -7.39 1.85
C VAL A 244 19.80 -6.27 2.21
N LEU A 245 18.52 -6.49 1.97
CA LEU A 245 17.48 -5.57 2.41
C LEU A 245 17.19 -5.80 3.88
N VAL A 246 17.11 -4.73 4.65
CA VAL A 246 16.84 -4.78 6.10
C VAL A 246 15.61 -3.93 6.42
N ALA A 247 14.53 -4.59 6.83
CA ALA A 247 13.25 -3.97 7.15
C ALA A 247 12.84 -4.33 8.60
N VAL A 248 13.39 -3.61 9.56
CA VAL A 248 13.13 -3.79 11.01
C VAL A 248 12.82 -2.44 11.67
N THR A 249 12.36 -2.45 12.90
CA THR A 249 11.92 -1.23 13.60
C THR A 249 12.85 -0.80 14.73
N SER A 250 13.67 -1.71 15.28
CA SER A 250 14.55 -1.39 16.41
C SER A 250 16.00 -1.17 15.97
N PHE A 251 16.67 -0.22 16.62
CA PHE A 251 18.09 0.04 16.39
C PHE A 251 18.97 -1.18 16.67
N THR A 252 18.71 -1.89 17.75
CA THR A 252 19.49 -3.10 18.12
C THR A 252 19.37 -4.19 17.07
N ALA A 253 18.22 -4.32 16.42
CA ALA A 253 18.02 -5.22 15.30
C ALA A 253 18.87 -4.79 14.08
N TYR A 254 18.81 -3.51 13.69
CA TYR A 254 19.66 -2.99 12.61
C TYR A 254 21.14 -3.23 12.88
N GLU A 255 21.62 -2.85 14.08
CA GLU A 255 23.02 -3.03 14.46
C GLU A 255 23.46 -4.50 14.39
N HIS A 256 22.68 -5.40 14.95
CA HIS A 256 22.98 -6.83 14.96
C HIS A 256 23.02 -7.42 13.53
N ILE A 257 22.03 -7.11 12.71
CA ILE A 257 21.95 -7.60 11.32
C ILE A 257 23.12 -7.08 10.50
N ILE A 258 23.35 -5.76 10.51
CA ILE A 258 24.43 -5.11 9.77
C ILE A 258 25.79 -5.70 10.17
N ASN A 259 26.06 -5.82 11.47
CA ASN A 259 27.30 -6.35 11.97
C ASN A 259 27.51 -7.83 11.62
N SER A 260 26.44 -8.65 11.62
CA SER A 260 26.51 -10.05 11.23
C SER A 260 26.94 -10.21 9.76
N PHE A 261 26.30 -9.52 8.84
CA PHE A 261 26.67 -9.59 7.42
C PHE A 261 28.05 -9.00 7.12
N LYS A 262 28.38 -7.84 7.71
CA LYS A 262 29.71 -7.21 7.53
C LYS A 262 30.85 -8.02 8.15
N TYR A 263 30.60 -8.73 9.26
CA TYR A 263 31.58 -9.66 9.82
C TYR A 263 31.94 -10.75 8.80
N TYR A 264 30.99 -11.37 8.14
CA TYR A 264 31.25 -12.40 7.13
C TYR A 264 31.89 -11.83 5.88
N THR A 265 31.46 -10.66 5.41
CA THR A 265 32.14 -9.95 4.30
C THR A 265 33.64 -9.77 4.59
N TYR A 266 33.96 -9.26 5.79
CA TYR A 266 35.34 -9.04 6.22
C TYR A 266 36.13 -10.36 6.39
N MET A 267 35.53 -11.36 7.03
CA MET A 267 36.19 -12.66 7.27
C MET A 267 36.52 -13.37 5.95
N TRP A 268 35.60 -13.36 4.99
CA TRP A 268 35.86 -14.00 3.67
C TRP A 268 36.89 -13.25 2.85
N GLN A 269 36.93 -11.93 2.93
CA GLN A 269 37.97 -11.13 2.29
C GLN A 269 39.39 -11.54 2.77
N LEU A 270 39.53 -11.97 3.99
CA LEU A 270 40.83 -12.35 4.59
C LEU A 270 41.25 -13.78 4.27
N VAL A 271 40.33 -14.70 4.04
CA VAL A 271 40.62 -16.16 4.11
C VAL A 271 40.29 -16.90 2.82
N ASP A 272 39.72 -16.29 1.73
CA ASP A 272 38.97 -17.15 0.87
C ASP A 272 39.02 -17.07 -0.64
N GLU A 273 38.68 -18.27 -1.12
CA GLU A 273 38.47 -18.67 -2.49
C GLU A 273 37.10 -18.21 -3.07
N LYS A 274 36.07 -17.98 -2.24
CA LYS A 274 34.77 -17.43 -2.66
C LYS A 274 34.37 -16.25 -1.76
N TYR A 275 34.81 -15.06 -2.17
CA TYR A 275 34.42 -13.79 -1.54
C TYR A 275 33.05 -13.36 -2.01
N ILE A 276 32.16 -13.02 -1.06
CA ILE A 276 30.88 -12.38 -1.32
C ILE A 276 30.87 -11.05 -0.56
N HIS A 277 30.59 -9.98 -1.29
CA HIS A 277 30.32 -8.68 -0.70
C HIS A 277 28.82 -8.57 -0.42
N TYR A 278 28.45 -8.18 0.78
CA TYR A 278 27.07 -7.90 1.15
C TYR A 278 26.85 -6.39 1.18
N ASP A 279 26.03 -5.89 0.24
CA ASP A 279 25.60 -4.50 0.19
C ASP A 279 24.35 -4.33 1.05
N ILE A 280 24.48 -3.61 2.16
CA ILE A 280 23.42 -3.46 3.16
C ILE A 280 22.55 -2.25 2.82
N ILE A 281 21.26 -2.48 2.59
CA ILE A 281 20.27 -1.46 2.26
C ILE A 281 19.17 -1.46 3.31
N CYS A 282 19.08 -0.37 4.08
CA CYS A 282 18.16 -0.26 5.22
C CYS A 282 16.92 0.56 4.87
N SER A 283 15.79 0.17 5.43
CA SER A 283 14.53 0.89 5.34
C SER A 283 14.49 2.16 6.22
N GLY A 284 13.45 2.97 6.09
CA GLY A 284 13.38 4.35 6.59
C GLY A 284 13.58 4.54 8.09
N ASN A 285 13.20 3.58 8.91
CA ASN A 285 13.26 3.70 10.36
C ASN A 285 14.69 3.86 10.91
N LEU A 286 15.72 3.39 10.20
CA LEU A 286 17.10 3.55 10.68
C LEU A 286 17.52 5.02 10.79
N LEU A 287 17.06 5.90 9.89
CA LEU A 287 17.42 7.31 9.93
C LEU A 287 17.02 7.98 11.25
N ASP A 288 15.89 7.62 11.80
CA ASP A 288 15.37 8.19 13.04
C ASP A 288 16.22 7.80 14.24
N TRP A 289 16.76 6.58 14.24
CA TRP A 289 17.67 6.12 15.28
C TRP A 289 19.04 6.79 15.20
N VAL A 290 19.58 6.96 13.99
CA VAL A 290 20.84 7.70 13.77
C VAL A 290 20.76 9.13 14.30
N ALA A 291 19.57 9.70 14.31
CA ALA A 291 19.31 11.07 14.72
C ALA A 291 19.26 11.30 16.24
N THR A 292 18.96 10.29 17.04
CA THR A 292 18.51 10.49 18.43
C THR A 292 19.57 10.30 19.50
N ASP A 293 20.49 9.33 19.37
CA ASP A 293 21.59 9.14 20.34
C ASP A 293 22.53 8.02 19.86
N PHE A 294 23.49 8.34 19.03
CA PHE A 294 24.27 7.33 18.33
C PHE A 294 25.73 7.37 18.82
N ASP A 295 26.07 6.44 19.68
CA ASP A 295 27.45 6.28 20.19
C ASP A 295 28.17 5.02 19.65
N HIS A 296 27.52 4.29 18.72
CA HIS A 296 28.04 3.07 18.15
C HIS A 296 28.34 3.22 16.65
N TYR A 297 29.40 2.60 16.20
CA TYR A 297 29.81 2.61 14.78
C TYR A 297 29.10 1.50 14.03
N ILE A 298 28.24 1.86 13.05
CA ILE A 298 27.70 0.93 12.05
C ILE A 298 28.12 1.34 10.66
N TYR A 299 28.13 0.39 9.76
CA TYR A 299 28.47 0.59 8.37
C TYR A 299 27.37 -0.03 7.50
N LEU A 300 26.65 0.81 6.76
CA LEU A 300 25.70 0.41 5.71
C LEU A 300 26.10 1.04 4.39
N ASP A 301 25.64 0.47 3.30
CA ASP A 301 25.88 1.03 1.97
C ASP A 301 24.86 2.15 1.72
N TYR A 302 23.57 1.88 1.95
CA TYR A 302 22.49 2.87 1.79
C TYR A 302 21.42 2.73 2.86
N GLY A 303 20.74 3.86 3.13
CA GLY A 303 19.42 3.89 3.73
C GLY A 303 18.45 4.61 2.79
N ILE A 304 17.17 4.24 2.86
CA ILE A 304 16.11 4.87 2.06
C ILE A 304 14.99 5.27 3.01
N CYS A 305 14.53 6.50 2.95
CA CYS A 305 13.42 6.98 3.77
C CYS A 305 12.53 7.96 3.00
N PRO A 306 11.23 8.03 3.34
CA PRO A 306 10.38 9.13 2.93
C PRO A 306 10.98 10.47 3.37
N TYR A 307 10.89 11.49 2.53
CA TYR A 307 11.58 12.75 2.74
C TYR A 307 10.76 13.96 2.28
N GLY A 308 11.23 15.15 2.60
CA GLY A 308 10.63 16.40 2.14
C GLY A 308 10.97 16.73 0.68
N SER A 309 10.15 17.54 0.05
CA SER A 309 10.31 17.90 -1.36
C SER A 309 11.46 18.87 -1.59
N MET A 310 12.42 18.42 -2.39
CA MET A 310 13.51 19.27 -2.88
C MET A 310 13.01 20.37 -3.84
N ILE A 311 11.91 20.11 -4.57
CA ILE A 311 11.33 21.05 -5.53
C ILE A 311 10.75 22.26 -4.81
N PHE A 312 10.03 22.01 -3.70
CA PHE A 312 9.39 23.05 -2.94
C PHE A 312 10.25 23.58 -1.80
N GLY A 313 11.51 23.13 -1.71
CA GLY A 313 12.56 23.74 -0.90
C GLY A 313 12.51 23.41 0.59
N PHE A 314 11.70 22.44 1.05
CA PHE A 314 11.60 22.12 2.47
C PHE A 314 12.93 21.64 3.06
N PRO A 315 13.67 20.67 2.49
CA PRO A 315 14.95 20.25 3.03
C PRO A 315 15.98 21.36 3.07
N GLN A 316 16.02 22.23 2.06
CA GLN A 316 16.96 23.34 1.98
C GLN A 316 16.68 24.40 3.06
N GLU A 317 15.42 24.80 3.26
CA GLU A 317 15.05 25.73 4.33
C GLU A 317 15.26 25.11 5.69
N TYR A 318 15.02 23.82 5.84
CA TYR A 318 15.24 23.08 7.07
C TYR A 318 16.73 23.08 7.47
N GLU A 319 17.63 22.75 6.54
CA GLU A 319 19.07 22.75 6.77
C GLU A 319 19.59 24.15 7.13
N VAL A 320 19.13 25.18 6.42
CA VAL A 320 19.49 26.57 6.73
C VAL A 320 19.04 26.99 8.12
N ARG A 321 17.85 26.54 8.54
CA ARG A 321 17.25 26.93 9.82
C ARG A 321 17.87 26.18 11.01
N TYR A 322 18.14 24.89 10.87
CA TYR A 322 18.52 24.02 11.97
C TYR A 322 19.93 23.44 11.88
N GLY A 323 20.64 23.64 10.77
CA GLY A 323 22.01 23.17 10.57
C GLY A 323 22.15 21.63 10.43
N ARG A 324 21.04 20.95 10.16
CA ARG A 324 21.00 19.51 9.93
C ARG A 324 19.97 19.13 8.84
N ASN A 325 20.07 17.93 8.32
CA ASN A 325 19.03 17.38 7.48
C ASN A 325 17.73 17.12 8.28
N ALA A 326 16.60 17.20 7.62
CA ALA A 326 15.33 16.73 8.19
C ALA A 326 15.37 15.20 8.37
N PHE A 327 14.57 14.69 9.29
CA PHE A 327 14.42 13.26 9.53
C PHE A 327 13.18 12.72 8.84
N ASN A 328 13.02 11.39 8.86
CA ASN A 328 11.81 10.73 8.42
C ASN A 328 10.59 11.28 9.18
N GLY A 329 9.50 11.58 8.47
CA GLY A 329 8.26 12.07 9.04
C GLY A 329 8.22 13.58 9.37
N GLU A 330 9.35 14.32 9.34
CA GLU A 330 9.32 15.74 9.67
C GLU A 330 8.57 16.61 8.63
N ALA A 331 8.69 16.29 7.35
CA ALA A 331 7.88 16.96 6.33
C ALA A 331 6.40 16.57 6.43
N GLN A 332 6.13 15.31 6.73
CA GLN A 332 4.78 14.78 6.89
C GLN A 332 4.03 15.35 8.09
N ILE A 333 4.70 15.52 9.26
CA ILE A 333 4.06 16.17 10.41
C ILE A 333 3.79 17.66 10.14
N TYR A 334 4.66 18.31 9.36
CA TYR A 334 4.42 19.69 8.91
C TYR A 334 3.11 19.76 8.10
N ASP A 335 2.97 18.90 7.09
CA ASP A 335 1.79 18.87 6.23
C ASP A 335 0.53 18.46 7.00
N ALA A 336 0.62 17.52 7.94
CA ALA A 336 -0.51 17.14 8.79
C ALA A 336 -1.10 18.34 9.53
N LEU A 337 -0.26 19.10 10.24
CA LEU A 337 -0.69 20.28 11.00
C LEU A 337 -1.20 21.41 10.07
N MET A 338 -0.56 21.57 8.92
CA MET A 338 -0.96 22.56 7.91
C MET A 338 -2.35 22.21 7.33
N ILE A 339 -2.58 20.98 6.91
CA ILE A 339 -3.86 20.51 6.33
C ILE A 339 -5.00 20.67 7.36
N ILE A 340 -4.78 20.30 8.62
CA ILE A 340 -5.76 20.48 9.69
C ILE A 340 -6.10 21.97 9.87
N ALA A 341 -5.11 22.84 9.91
CA ALA A 341 -5.32 24.28 10.13
C ALA A 341 -6.08 24.92 8.96
N LEU A 342 -5.73 24.57 7.72
CA LEU A 342 -6.41 25.08 6.53
C LEU A 342 -7.83 24.51 6.39
N GLY A 343 -8.05 23.22 6.70
CA GLY A 343 -9.39 22.63 6.75
C GLY A 343 -10.30 23.31 7.75
N ALA A 344 -9.79 23.64 8.95
CA ALA A 344 -10.53 24.42 9.94
C ALA A 344 -10.82 25.85 9.46
N ALA A 345 -9.88 26.51 8.79
CA ALA A 345 -10.09 27.84 8.23
C ALA A 345 -11.19 27.84 7.16
N GLN A 346 -11.23 26.86 6.30
CA GLN A 346 -12.28 26.70 5.30
C GLN A 346 -13.65 26.43 5.98
N ARG A 347 -13.69 25.59 7.02
CA ARG A 347 -14.89 25.35 7.82
C ARG A 347 -15.44 26.65 8.42
N MET A 348 -14.58 27.52 8.94
CA MET A 348 -14.99 28.83 9.46
C MET A 348 -15.59 29.73 8.37
N ALA A 349 -15.05 29.67 7.15
CA ALA A 349 -15.53 30.47 6.02
C ALA A 349 -16.83 29.95 5.40
N SER A 350 -17.03 28.63 5.38
CA SER A 350 -18.17 27.97 4.75
C SER A 350 -18.68 26.79 5.59
N PRO A 351 -19.33 27.06 6.72
CA PRO A 351 -19.62 26.01 7.71
C PRO A 351 -20.72 24.99 7.28
N THR A 352 -21.41 25.24 6.22
CA THR A 352 -22.55 24.39 5.78
C THR A 352 -22.36 23.75 4.42
N VAL A 353 -21.35 24.15 3.67
CA VAL A 353 -21.07 23.66 2.31
C VAL A 353 -19.61 23.31 2.17
N CYS A 354 -19.34 22.08 1.79
CA CYS A 354 -18.00 21.58 1.47
C CYS A 354 -18.07 20.84 0.13
N MET A 355 -17.18 21.16 -0.78
CA MET A 355 -17.11 20.55 -2.11
C MET A 355 -15.80 19.77 -2.23
N VAL A 356 -15.86 18.53 -2.68
CA VAL A 356 -14.70 17.69 -3.02
C VAL A 356 -14.89 17.29 -4.49
N ASP A 357 -13.92 17.57 -5.34
CA ASP A 357 -13.98 17.35 -6.79
C ASP A 357 -15.24 17.94 -7.46
N GLY A 358 -15.64 19.12 -7.02
CA GLY A 358 -16.83 19.80 -7.55
C GLY A 358 -18.17 19.17 -7.17
N LYS A 359 -18.18 18.20 -6.24
CA LYS A 359 -19.38 17.56 -5.69
C LYS A 359 -19.53 17.88 -4.21
N PRO A 360 -20.76 17.99 -3.68
CA PRO A 360 -20.96 18.09 -2.24
C PRO A 360 -20.35 16.89 -1.53
N ALA A 361 -19.52 17.14 -0.48
CA ALA A 361 -18.85 16.11 0.28
C ALA A 361 -19.83 15.23 1.10
N VAL A 362 -20.99 15.80 1.43
CA VAL A 362 -22.05 15.12 2.20
C VAL A 362 -23.41 15.37 1.58
N THR A 363 -24.39 14.56 1.96
CA THR A 363 -25.79 14.73 1.52
C THR A 363 -26.44 15.93 2.22
N ASP A 364 -27.53 16.45 1.64
CA ASP A 364 -28.28 17.63 2.15
C ASP A 364 -28.74 17.51 3.62
N THR A 365 -28.68 16.32 4.21
CA THR A 365 -29.13 16.05 5.59
C THR A 365 -28.01 16.02 6.61
N GLU A 366 -26.76 16.01 6.18
CA GLU A 366 -25.60 15.94 7.08
C GLU A 366 -24.76 17.23 7.03
N GLN A 367 -24.12 17.57 8.14
CA GLN A 367 -23.17 18.67 8.19
C GLN A 367 -21.78 18.15 7.85
N PRO A 368 -21.00 18.89 7.02
CA PRO A 368 -19.62 18.52 6.72
C PRO A 368 -18.75 18.45 7.99
N GLN A 369 -17.87 17.45 8.03
CA GLN A 369 -16.93 17.23 9.12
C GLN A 369 -15.56 17.87 8.80
N LEU A 370 -14.66 17.92 9.77
CA LEU A 370 -13.32 18.46 9.55
C LEU A 370 -12.58 17.76 8.41
N THR A 371 -12.67 16.42 8.31
CA THR A 371 -12.07 15.64 7.25
C THR A 371 -12.56 16.03 5.85
N ASP A 372 -13.85 16.39 5.71
CA ASP A 372 -14.39 16.84 4.42
C ASP A 372 -13.75 18.14 3.95
N TYR A 373 -13.54 19.08 4.87
CA TYR A 373 -12.83 20.33 4.58
C TYR A 373 -11.35 20.09 4.26
N MET A 374 -10.70 19.17 4.97
CA MET A 374 -9.31 18.78 4.68
C MET A 374 -9.21 18.17 3.29
N ARG A 375 -10.11 17.25 2.94
CA ARG A 375 -10.18 16.65 1.59
C ARG A 375 -10.39 17.70 0.50
N SER A 376 -11.29 18.65 0.71
CA SER A 376 -11.57 19.71 -0.28
C SER A 376 -10.36 20.60 -0.57
N ILE A 377 -9.42 20.69 0.36
CA ILE A 377 -8.20 21.48 0.18
C ILE A 377 -7.15 20.70 -0.61
N VAL A 378 -6.92 19.43 -0.28
CA VAL A 378 -5.86 18.62 -0.92
C VAL A 378 -6.27 18.07 -2.27
N CYS A 379 -7.57 18.01 -2.60
CA CYS A 379 -8.08 17.49 -3.88
C CYS A 379 -8.45 18.58 -4.87
N SER A 380 -8.14 19.85 -4.56
CA SER A 380 -8.44 20.95 -5.47
C SER A 380 -7.24 21.25 -6.36
N GLU A 381 -7.40 21.05 -7.66
CA GLU A 381 -6.46 21.53 -8.68
C GLU A 381 -6.82 22.94 -9.18
N GLU A 382 -7.92 23.50 -8.68
CA GLU A 382 -8.41 24.82 -9.06
C GLU A 382 -8.08 25.86 -7.98
N GLY A 383 -7.73 27.04 -8.39
CA GLY A 383 -7.49 28.14 -7.49
C GLY A 383 -6.06 28.66 -7.53
N MET A 384 -5.68 29.40 -6.49
CA MET A 384 -4.33 29.91 -6.37
C MET A 384 -3.39 28.83 -5.87
N THR A 385 -2.32 28.56 -6.60
CA THR A 385 -1.25 27.67 -6.11
C THR A 385 -0.55 28.32 -4.91
N VAL A 386 -0.53 27.61 -3.80
CA VAL A 386 0.08 28.02 -2.52
C VAL A 386 1.06 26.95 -2.04
N HIS A 387 2.07 27.37 -1.31
CA HIS A 387 3.10 26.47 -0.81
C HIS A 387 3.09 26.41 0.72
N TRP A 388 3.70 25.38 1.27
CA TRP A 388 3.79 25.09 2.70
C TRP A 388 4.40 26.21 3.56
N ASN A 389 5.21 27.10 2.99
CA ASN A 389 5.92 28.12 3.72
C ASN A 389 4.99 29.24 4.24
N ARG A 390 5.53 30.11 5.11
CA ARG A 390 4.77 31.20 5.76
C ARG A 390 4.02 32.09 4.77
N ALA A 391 4.63 32.44 3.63
CA ALA A 391 4.01 33.30 2.63
C ALA A 391 2.87 32.59 1.90
N GLY A 392 3.06 31.31 1.56
CA GLY A 392 2.04 30.46 0.98
C GLY A 392 0.85 30.27 1.91
N LEU A 393 1.10 29.99 3.20
CA LEU A 393 0.05 29.88 4.22
C LEU A 393 -0.76 31.17 4.37
N ALA A 394 -0.10 32.35 4.37
CA ALA A 394 -0.80 33.64 4.44
C ALA A 394 -1.72 33.84 3.22
N ASN A 395 -1.30 33.42 2.04
CA ASN A 395 -2.12 33.43 0.84
C ASN A 395 -3.27 32.42 0.95
N ALA A 396 -2.99 31.19 1.39
CA ALA A 396 -3.99 30.13 1.58
C ALA A 396 -5.13 30.60 2.50
N PHE A 397 -4.81 31.06 3.68
CA PHE A 397 -5.82 31.59 4.62
C PHE A 397 -6.64 32.74 4.03
N ARG A 398 -6.03 33.63 3.21
CA ARG A 398 -6.74 34.74 2.56
C ARG A 398 -7.71 34.24 1.50
N GLU A 399 -7.30 33.30 0.66
CA GLU A 399 -8.14 32.74 -0.40
C GLU A 399 -9.34 31.98 0.21
N LEU A 400 -9.09 31.13 1.20
CA LEU A 400 -10.13 30.37 1.89
C LEU A 400 -11.15 31.27 2.60
N GLU A 401 -10.70 32.32 3.30
CA GLU A 401 -11.62 33.29 3.93
C GLU A 401 -12.49 34.02 2.90
N ALA A 402 -11.98 34.22 1.71
CA ALA A 402 -12.73 34.80 0.61
C ALA A 402 -13.64 33.79 -0.12
N GLY A 403 -13.73 32.54 0.35
CA GLY A 403 -14.53 31.46 -0.26
C GLY A 403 -13.97 30.96 -1.60
N ARG A 404 -12.64 31.11 -1.81
CA ARG A 404 -11.98 30.65 -3.04
C ARG A 404 -11.15 29.39 -2.76
N SER A 405 -11.04 28.52 -3.78
CA SER A 405 -10.21 27.33 -3.72
C SER A 405 -8.71 27.67 -3.78
N ILE A 406 -7.91 26.75 -3.29
CA ILE A 406 -6.45 26.79 -3.36
C ILE A 406 -5.96 25.48 -3.98
N ASP A 407 -4.82 25.52 -4.66
CA ASP A 407 -4.01 24.39 -5.09
C ASP A 407 -2.80 24.32 -4.16
N LEU A 408 -2.76 23.30 -3.28
CA LEU A 408 -1.85 23.25 -2.14
C LEU A 408 -0.66 22.33 -2.41
N ASN A 409 0.55 22.90 -2.37
CA ASN A 409 1.81 22.15 -2.36
C ASN A 409 2.40 22.09 -0.96
N GLY A 410 2.68 20.90 -0.48
CA GLY A 410 3.17 20.61 0.86
C GLY A 410 4.67 20.67 1.01
N ALA A 411 5.11 20.46 2.24
CA ALA A 411 6.50 20.19 2.59
C ALA A 411 6.99 18.85 2.00
N THR A 412 6.10 17.89 1.88
CA THR A 412 6.38 16.56 1.30
C THR A 412 6.40 16.57 -0.23
N GLY A 413 5.71 17.48 -0.89
CA GLY A 413 5.63 17.50 -2.35
C GLY A 413 4.31 18.03 -2.88
N TYR A 414 3.94 17.58 -4.06
CA TYR A 414 2.57 17.72 -4.54
C TYR A 414 1.67 16.90 -3.64
N LEU A 415 0.73 17.54 -2.97
CA LEU A 415 -0.22 16.83 -2.11
C LEU A 415 -1.28 16.13 -2.99
N LEU A 416 -0.82 15.17 -3.79
CA LEU A 416 -1.66 14.37 -4.66
C LEU A 416 -2.20 13.20 -3.87
N PHE A 417 -3.51 13.15 -3.70
CA PHE A 417 -4.20 12.09 -2.98
C PHE A 417 -5.02 11.21 -3.92
N ASP A 418 -5.26 9.98 -3.51
CA ASP A 418 -6.05 9.01 -4.25
C ASP A 418 -7.46 9.52 -4.56
N GLU A 419 -7.93 9.38 -5.81
CA GLU A 419 -9.22 9.90 -6.29
C GLU A 419 -10.43 9.27 -5.60
N THR A 420 -10.27 8.12 -4.97
CA THR A 420 -11.36 7.40 -4.30
C THR A 420 -11.46 7.76 -2.82
N SER A 421 -10.35 7.72 -2.12
CA SER A 421 -10.30 7.99 -0.66
C SER A 421 -10.13 9.47 -0.35
N HIS A 422 -9.35 10.19 -1.17
CA HIS A 422 -8.89 11.56 -0.92
C HIS A 422 -8.11 11.72 0.40
N THR A 423 -7.58 10.62 0.92
CA THR A 423 -6.87 10.56 2.22
C THR A 423 -5.58 9.73 2.17
N GLN A 424 -5.30 9.10 1.02
CA GLN A 424 -4.05 8.35 0.80
C GLN A 424 -3.20 9.08 -0.24
N ILE A 425 -1.99 9.47 0.15
CA ILE A 425 -1.08 10.19 -0.75
C ILE A 425 -0.52 9.26 -1.83
N LEU A 426 -0.39 9.78 -3.06
CA LEU A 426 0.16 9.09 -4.23
C LEU A 426 1.49 9.67 -4.71
N ASP A 427 2.02 10.67 -4.04
CA ASP A 427 3.30 11.31 -4.37
C ASP A 427 4.14 11.45 -3.11
N THR A 428 5.12 10.59 -2.96
CA THR A 428 6.08 10.65 -1.87
C THR A 428 7.48 10.92 -2.42
N ASN A 429 8.16 11.87 -1.80
CA ASN A 429 9.58 12.06 -2.04
C ASN A 429 10.38 11.14 -1.13
N TYR A 430 11.45 10.56 -1.64
CA TYR A 430 12.37 9.69 -0.92
C TYR A 430 13.79 10.25 -0.99
N MET A 431 14.56 9.98 0.05
CA MET A 431 15.99 10.23 0.11
C MET A 431 16.74 8.90 0.20
N LEU A 432 17.67 8.71 -0.73
CA LEU A 432 18.74 7.72 -0.61
C LEU A 432 19.91 8.38 0.10
N TRP A 433 20.41 7.76 1.16
CA TRP A 433 21.43 8.33 2.01
C TRP A 433 22.45 7.30 2.47
N SER A 434 23.67 7.76 2.83
CA SER A 434 24.69 6.96 3.48
C SER A 434 25.14 7.60 4.78
N LEU A 435 25.99 6.91 5.53
CA LEU A 435 26.61 7.43 6.75
C LEU A 435 28.09 7.68 6.52
N SER A 436 28.53 8.89 6.84
CA SER A 436 29.93 9.20 7.10
C SER A 436 30.15 9.41 8.59
N TRP A 437 31.37 9.18 9.06
CA TRP A 437 31.68 9.27 10.47
C TRP A 437 32.67 10.38 10.73
N LEU A 438 32.26 11.33 11.56
CA LEU A 438 33.14 12.35 12.12
C LEU A 438 33.61 11.85 13.49
N PHE A 439 34.81 12.23 13.87
CA PHE A 439 35.36 11.91 15.18
C PHE A 439 35.66 13.21 15.91
N ASP A 440 35.16 13.31 17.15
CA ASP A 440 35.43 14.46 18.00
C ASP A 440 36.87 14.45 18.59
N GLU A 441 37.20 15.44 19.40
CA GLU A 441 38.53 15.55 20.03
C GLU A 441 38.84 14.37 20.98
N ASP A 442 37.81 13.68 21.50
CA ASP A 442 37.91 12.50 22.34
C ASP A 442 37.89 11.19 21.53
N ASN A 443 37.93 11.28 20.18
CA ASN A 443 37.84 10.18 19.23
C ASN A 443 36.52 9.37 19.33
N ARG A 444 35.41 10.04 19.69
CA ARG A 444 34.07 9.43 19.68
C ARG A 444 33.47 9.59 18.29
N PRO A 445 32.90 8.51 17.73
CA PRO A 445 32.25 8.58 16.42
C PRO A 445 30.95 9.38 16.51
N THR A 446 30.77 10.29 15.58
CA THR A 446 29.51 11.03 15.39
C THR A 446 29.04 10.75 13.96
N PRO A 447 27.82 10.19 13.75
CA PRO A 447 27.34 9.94 12.42
C PRO A 447 26.96 11.24 11.72
N LYS A 448 27.24 11.29 10.44
CA LYS A 448 26.76 12.32 9.53
C LYS A 448 25.97 11.64 8.41
N VAL A 449 24.71 12.01 8.27
CA VAL A 449 23.87 11.56 7.17
C VAL A 449 24.30 12.33 5.91
N GLU A 450 24.69 11.59 4.88
CA GLU A 450 25.08 12.15 3.59
C GLU A 450 24.02 11.79 2.57
N PRO A 451 23.17 12.74 2.14
CA PRO A 451 22.23 12.48 1.05
C PRO A 451 22.96 12.12 -0.24
N ILE A 452 22.57 11.03 -0.86
CA ILE A 452 23.12 10.57 -2.16
C ILE A 452 22.19 11.01 -3.28
N LEU A 453 20.89 10.84 -3.09
CA LEU A 453 19.90 11.01 -4.14
C LEU A 453 18.55 11.38 -3.55
N TYR A 454 17.80 12.20 -4.28
CA TYR A 454 16.41 12.50 -3.97
C TYR A 454 15.52 11.99 -5.10
N LEU A 455 14.44 11.32 -4.76
CA LEU A 455 13.48 10.69 -5.67
C LEU A 455 12.09 11.25 -5.42
N SER A 456 11.28 11.33 -6.48
CA SER A 456 9.83 11.57 -6.37
C SER A 456 9.12 10.45 -7.11
N THR A 457 8.04 9.94 -6.53
CA THR A 457 7.22 8.88 -7.13
C THR A 457 6.16 9.43 -8.08
N SER A 458 5.94 10.76 -8.08
CA SER A 458 4.96 11.39 -8.94
C SER A 458 5.21 11.15 -10.42
N SER A 459 4.23 10.59 -11.11
CA SER A 459 4.25 10.40 -12.56
C SER A 459 4.18 11.72 -13.34
N THR A 460 3.75 12.81 -12.71
CA THR A 460 3.65 14.13 -13.34
C THR A 460 5.00 14.83 -13.46
N THR A 461 6.00 14.39 -12.71
CA THR A 461 7.36 14.94 -12.74
C THR A 461 8.27 14.28 -13.77
N SER A 462 7.74 13.75 -14.86
CA SER A 462 8.49 13.11 -15.96
C SER A 462 9.65 13.95 -16.53
N ASN A 463 9.78 15.20 -16.12
CA ASN A 463 10.89 16.09 -16.46
C ASN A 463 12.04 16.10 -15.43
N MET A 464 11.95 15.42 -14.31
CA MET A 464 13.03 15.30 -13.33
C MET A 464 13.86 14.02 -13.53
N SER A 465 14.10 13.72 -14.77
CA SER A 465 14.75 12.53 -15.29
C SER A 465 16.24 12.51 -15.07
N THR A 466 16.78 12.49 -13.89
CA THR A 466 18.24 12.32 -13.80
C THR A 466 18.71 11.59 -12.55
N THR A 467 17.85 10.87 -11.90
CA THR A 467 18.31 9.98 -10.85
C THR A 467 18.67 8.61 -11.43
N VAL A 468 19.73 8.02 -10.96
CA VAL A 468 20.22 6.71 -11.42
C VAL A 468 19.16 5.63 -11.22
N LEU A 469 18.41 5.69 -10.12
CA LEU A 469 17.34 4.75 -9.80
C LEU A 469 16.14 4.87 -10.76
N TRP A 470 15.67 6.09 -10.99
CA TRP A 470 14.61 6.35 -11.95
C TRP A 470 14.99 5.93 -13.38
N GLN A 471 16.24 6.13 -13.76
CA GLN A 471 16.75 5.68 -15.06
C GLN A 471 16.82 4.15 -15.13
N ALA A 472 17.17 3.47 -14.04
CA ALA A 472 17.17 2.02 -13.95
C ALA A 472 15.76 1.46 -14.06
N GLU A 473 14.81 1.98 -13.29
CA GLU A 473 13.38 1.62 -13.36
C GLU A 473 12.82 1.83 -14.77
N LYS A 474 13.08 2.99 -15.38
CA LYS A 474 12.64 3.27 -16.76
C LYS A 474 13.23 2.30 -17.77
N ASN A 475 14.52 1.97 -17.63
CA ASN A 475 15.18 1.00 -18.51
C ASN A 475 14.60 -0.42 -18.31
N ILE A 476 14.26 -0.78 -17.08
CA ILE A 476 13.62 -2.06 -16.74
C ILE A 476 12.23 -2.14 -17.35
N ARG A 477 11.39 -1.15 -17.17
CA ARG A 477 10.06 -1.09 -17.79
C ARG A 477 10.13 -1.15 -19.31
N GLN A 478 11.08 -0.44 -19.93
CA GLN A 478 11.29 -0.50 -21.38
C GLN A 478 11.78 -1.87 -21.85
N THR A 479 12.67 -2.52 -21.11
CA THR A 479 13.14 -3.88 -21.42
C THR A 479 11.99 -4.88 -21.25
N PHE A 480 11.16 -4.68 -20.27
CA PHE A 480 9.99 -5.47 -19.98
C PHE A 480 8.94 -5.37 -21.10
N GLU A 481 8.60 -4.16 -21.54
CA GLU A 481 7.72 -3.95 -22.69
C GLU A 481 8.24 -4.58 -23.97
N GLN A 482 9.56 -4.66 -24.17
CA GLN A 482 10.16 -5.31 -25.33
C GLN A 482 10.12 -6.84 -25.29
N VAL A 483 10.19 -7.43 -24.10
CA VAL A 483 10.12 -8.89 -23.91
C VAL A 483 8.69 -9.42 -24.06
N THR A 484 7.68 -8.67 -23.69
CA THR A 484 6.27 -9.07 -23.77
C THR A 484 5.75 -9.24 -25.20
N TYR A 485 6.39 -8.63 -26.21
CA TYR A 485 5.92 -8.66 -27.60
C TYR A 485 6.33 -9.91 -28.41
N HIS A 486 7.09 -10.85 -27.86
CA HIS A 486 7.61 -12.00 -28.60
C HIS A 486 6.99 -13.36 -28.23
N HIS A 487 6.06 -13.41 -27.29
CA HIS A 487 5.28 -14.63 -27.11
C HIS A 487 4.25 -14.78 -28.22
N GLN A 488 4.49 -15.70 -29.16
CA GLN A 488 3.39 -16.24 -29.97
C GLN A 488 2.41 -16.87 -28.98
N LEU A 489 1.23 -16.25 -28.87
CA LEU A 489 0.12 -16.82 -28.13
C LEU A 489 -0.13 -18.22 -28.65
N PRO A 490 -0.14 -19.27 -27.82
CA PRO A 490 -0.57 -20.57 -28.26
C PRO A 490 -1.97 -20.43 -28.86
N SER A 491 -2.19 -21.08 -29.97
CA SER A 491 -3.52 -21.15 -30.57
C SER A 491 -4.49 -21.58 -29.47
N LEU A 492 -5.49 -20.77 -29.25
CA LEU A 492 -6.62 -21.03 -28.39
C LEU A 492 -6.96 -22.47 -28.28
N THR A 493 -7.39 -22.91 -27.13
CA THR A 493 -8.73 -23.36 -27.04
C THR A 493 -9.05 -24.63 -26.36
N ASP A 494 -8.14 -25.45 -26.09
CA ASP A 494 -8.44 -26.66 -25.39
C ASP A 494 -8.18 -26.57 -23.88
N ASN A 495 -8.28 -25.31 -23.33
CA ASN A 495 -8.19 -25.11 -21.90
C ASN A 495 -9.41 -25.71 -21.19
N TRP A 496 -9.18 -26.24 -20.01
CA TRP A 496 -10.20 -26.86 -19.18
C TRP A 496 -10.42 -26.05 -17.91
N ALA A 497 -11.63 -26.12 -17.35
CA ALA A 497 -11.94 -25.47 -16.09
C ALA A 497 -12.77 -26.35 -15.16
N VAL A 498 -12.54 -26.21 -13.85
CA VAL A 498 -13.40 -26.78 -12.81
C VAL A 498 -13.84 -25.64 -11.90
N VAL A 499 -15.13 -25.46 -11.75
CA VAL A 499 -15.74 -24.36 -10.97
C VAL A 499 -16.61 -24.97 -9.88
N ILE A 500 -16.31 -24.68 -8.62
CA ILE A 500 -16.95 -25.33 -7.47
C ILE A 500 -17.49 -24.31 -6.49
N SER A 501 -18.75 -24.53 -6.05
CA SER A 501 -19.31 -23.94 -4.85
C SER A 501 -19.91 -25.01 -3.94
N PRO A 502 -19.29 -25.28 -2.77
CA PRO A 502 -19.77 -26.32 -1.85
C PRO A 502 -20.89 -25.88 -0.93
N SER A 503 -21.39 -24.66 -1.05
CA SER A 503 -22.40 -24.09 -0.14
C SER A 503 -23.82 -24.31 -0.65
N THR A 504 -24.75 -24.70 0.24
CA THR A 504 -26.11 -25.12 -0.12
C THR A 504 -27.23 -24.27 0.53
N THR A 505 -26.90 -23.35 1.47
CA THR A 505 -27.90 -22.60 2.22
C THR A 505 -28.11 -21.18 1.66
N TRP A 506 -29.28 -20.61 1.92
CA TRP A 506 -29.65 -19.27 1.46
C TRP A 506 -28.69 -18.17 1.95
N ASN A 507 -28.23 -18.25 3.18
CA ASN A 507 -27.27 -17.26 3.73
C ASN A 507 -25.92 -17.28 2.99
N ASN A 508 -25.64 -18.34 2.25
CA ASN A 508 -24.45 -18.55 1.45
C ASN A 508 -24.68 -18.30 -0.06
N TYR A 509 -25.74 -17.55 -0.38
CA TYR A 509 -26.14 -17.19 -1.75
C TYR A 509 -24.94 -16.77 -2.62
N ARG A 510 -24.09 -15.92 -2.08
CA ARG A 510 -22.91 -15.38 -2.77
C ARG A 510 -21.97 -16.44 -3.36
N HIS A 511 -21.81 -17.58 -2.70
CA HIS A 511 -20.87 -18.61 -3.16
C HIS A 511 -21.36 -19.27 -4.46
N GLN A 512 -22.64 -19.64 -4.55
CA GLN A 512 -23.19 -20.15 -5.81
C GLN A 512 -23.24 -19.04 -6.87
N ALA A 513 -23.56 -17.81 -6.49
CA ALA A 513 -23.57 -16.68 -7.40
C ALA A 513 -22.17 -16.41 -8.01
N ASP A 514 -21.11 -16.47 -7.20
CA ASP A 514 -19.72 -16.35 -7.67
C ASP A 514 -19.34 -17.48 -8.64
N ALA A 515 -19.76 -18.72 -8.36
CA ALA A 515 -19.48 -19.86 -9.23
C ALA A 515 -20.20 -19.72 -10.59
N PHE A 516 -21.49 -19.34 -10.59
CA PHE A 516 -22.21 -19.06 -11.83
C PHE A 516 -21.58 -17.90 -12.61
N ALA A 517 -21.18 -16.83 -11.92
CA ALA A 517 -20.55 -15.69 -12.56
C ALA A 517 -19.18 -16.04 -13.17
N MET A 518 -18.41 -16.91 -12.51
CA MET A 518 -17.16 -17.44 -13.05
C MET A 518 -17.39 -18.34 -14.27
N TYR A 519 -18.40 -19.20 -14.24
CA TYR A 519 -18.81 -19.98 -15.40
C TYR A 519 -19.16 -19.07 -16.58
N GLN A 520 -19.95 -18.00 -16.39
CA GLN A 520 -20.28 -17.03 -17.45
C GLN A 520 -19.04 -16.34 -18.00
N LEU A 521 -18.10 -15.98 -17.14
CA LEU A 521 -16.82 -15.38 -17.55
C LEU A 521 -16.04 -16.35 -18.47
N LEU A 522 -15.89 -17.60 -18.07
CA LEU A 522 -15.22 -18.62 -18.88
C LEU A 522 -15.91 -18.81 -20.23
N ARG A 523 -17.25 -18.88 -20.26
CA ARG A 523 -18.03 -18.97 -21.50
C ARG A 523 -17.83 -17.75 -22.40
N GLN A 524 -17.78 -16.55 -21.83
CA GLN A 524 -17.49 -15.31 -22.54
C GLN A 524 -16.12 -15.35 -23.22
N TYR A 525 -15.14 -15.96 -22.58
CA TYR A 525 -13.77 -16.12 -23.09
C TYR A 525 -13.56 -17.39 -23.94
N GLY A 526 -14.64 -18.01 -24.40
CA GLY A 526 -14.62 -19.04 -25.43
C GLY A 526 -14.37 -20.46 -24.95
N TYR A 527 -14.41 -20.70 -23.64
CA TYR A 527 -14.45 -22.09 -23.16
C TYR A 527 -15.72 -22.79 -23.69
N PRO A 528 -15.63 -23.90 -24.39
CA PRO A 528 -16.79 -24.70 -24.70
C PRO A 528 -17.39 -25.28 -23.42
N ASP A 529 -18.68 -25.58 -23.43
CA ASP A 529 -19.37 -26.04 -22.23
C ASP A 529 -18.80 -27.36 -21.69
N ASP A 530 -18.50 -28.27 -22.58
CA ASP A 530 -17.89 -29.58 -22.31
C ASP A 530 -16.43 -29.51 -21.80
N HIS A 531 -15.84 -28.31 -21.76
CA HIS A 531 -14.54 -28.04 -21.14
C HIS A 531 -14.64 -27.40 -19.78
N ILE A 532 -15.84 -27.16 -19.27
CA ILE A 532 -16.09 -26.59 -17.93
C ILE A 532 -16.87 -27.61 -17.11
N VAL A 533 -16.31 -28.07 -16.00
CA VAL A 533 -17.09 -28.85 -15.02
C VAL A 533 -17.57 -27.92 -13.91
N LEU A 534 -18.89 -27.66 -13.92
CA LEU A 534 -19.55 -26.77 -12.94
C LEU A 534 -20.23 -27.61 -11.83
N ILE A 535 -19.75 -27.44 -10.61
CA ILE A 535 -20.21 -28.13 -9.40
C ILE A 535 -20.86 -27.14 -8.45
N VAL A 536 -22.16 -27.07 -8.42
CA VAL A 536 -22.95 -26.22 -7.53
C VAL A 536 -24.21 -26.94 -7.09
N GLU A 537 -24.84 -26.55 -5.97
CA GLU A 537 -26.12 -27.16 -5.54
C GLU A 537 -27.30 -26.75 -6.42
N ASP A 538 -27.24 -25.58 -7.04
CA ASP A 538 -28.29 -25.00 -7.91
C ASP A 538 -29.70 -24.92 -7.30
N ASN A 539 -29.79 -24.75 -6.00
CA ASN A 539 -31.05 -24.74 -5.25
C ASN A 539 -31.56 -23.32 -4.91
N LEU A 540 -30.71 -22.30 -5.08
CA LEU A 540 -31.01 -20.94 -4.59
C LEU A 540 -31.88 -20.14 -5.55
N ALA A 541 -31.74 -20.33 -6.85
CA ALA A 541 -32.56 -19.64 -7.85
C ALA A 541 -34.05 -19.89 -7.64
N TYR A 542 -34.43 -21.13 -7.30
CA TYR A 542 -35.79 -21.53 -7.06
C TYR A 542 -36.16 -21.65 -5.57
N SER A 543 -35.30 -21.15 -4.70
CA SER A 543 -35.58 -21.13 -3.26
C SER A 543 -36.83 -20.30 -2.96
N PRO A 544 -37.72 -20.75 -2.04
CA PRO A 544 -38.84 -19.95 -1.55
C PRO A 544 -38.43 -18.61 -0.91
N GLN A 545 -37.15 -18.46 -0.56
CA GLN A 545 -36.55 -17.23 -0.05
C GLN A 545 -36.21 -16.25 -1.16
N ASN A 546 -36.01 -16.70 -2.39
CA ASN A 546 -35.79 -15.87 -3.58
C ASN A 546 -37.10 -15.27 -4.13
N LYS A 547 -37.75 -14.45 -3.32
CA LYS A 547 -39.05 -13.88 -3.68
C LYS A 547 -38.95 -12.71 -4.65
N VAL A 548 -37.78 -12.09 -4.73
CA VAL A 548 -37.53 -10.88 -5.54
C VAL A 548 -37.20 -11.26 -6.96
N PHE A 549 -36.39 -12.30 -7.17
CA PHE A 549 -35.90 -12.76 -8.47
C PHE A 549 -36.07 -14.27 -8.66
N PRO A 550 -37.29 -14.80 -8.63
CA PRO A 550 -37.50 -16.24 -8.75
C PRO A 550 -36.90 -16.83 -10.02
N GLY A 551 -36.08 -17.86 -9.88
CA GLY A 551 -35.42 -18.53 -11.00
C GLY A 551 -34.12 -17.87 -11.48
N GLN A 552 -33.70 -16.79 -10.85
CA GLN A 552 -32.54 -16.00 -11.25
C GLN A 552 -31.53 -15.85 -10.10
N ILE A 553 -30.25 -15.67 -10.45
CA ILE A 553 -29.15 -15.39 -9.51
C ILE A 553 -28.35 -14.20 -10.01
N PHE A 554 -28.03 -13.28 -9.10
CA PHE A 554 -27.30 -12.06 -9.39
C PHE A 554 -26.08 -11.89 -8.47
N VAL A 555 -24.99 -11.40 -8.97
CA VAL A 555 -23.81 -10.98 -8.19
C VAL A 555 -23.81 -9.47 -7.92
N GLU A 556 -24.61 -8.73 -8.67
CA GLU A 556 -24.90 -7.31 -8.53
C GLU A 556 -26.40 -7.11 -8.74
N ARG A 557 -26.97 -6.17 -8.03
CA ARG A 557 -28.41 -5.93 -8.15
C ARG A 557 -28.75 -5.43 -9.56
N PRO A 558 -29.77 -6.01 -10.26
CA PRO A 558 -30.32 -5.37 -11.43
C PRO A 558 -30.96 -4.04 -11.00
N THR A 559 -30.51 -2.93 -11.57
CA THR A 559 -31.09 -1.62 -11.30
C THR A 559 -32.49 -1.54 -11.89
N ASP A 560 -33.49 -1.20 -11.11
CA ASP A 560 -34.80 -0.83 -11.59
C ASP A 560 -34.64 0.44 -12.44
N SER A 561 -34.90 0.31 -13.71
CA SER A 561 -34.60 1.18 -14.82
C SER A 561 -35.28 2.55 -14.75
N TRP A 562 -34.71 3.54 -14.10
CA TRP A 562 -35.00 4.96 -14.34
C TRP A 562 -33.75 5.83 -14.45
N GLU A 563 -32.56 5.27 -14.21
CA GLU A 563 -31.29 5.98 -14.40
C GLU A 563 -30.49 5.33 -15.52
N TRP A 564 -29.95 6.15 -16.39
CA TRP A 564 -29.13 5.81 -17.56
C TRP A 564 -27.72 5.32 -17.12
N ILE A 565 -27.63 4.33 -16.24
CA ILE A 565 -26.39 3.75 -15.80
C ILE A 565 -26.22 2.37 -16.42
N SER A 566 -25.15 2.20 -17.14
CA SER A 566 -24.85 1.10 -18.07
C SER A 566 -24.31 -0.19 -17.40
N SER A 567 -24.67 -0.50 -16.18
CA SER A 567 -24.34 -1.80 -15.57
C SER A 567 -25.54 -2.34 -14.79
N VAL A 568 -26.45 -2.93 -15.52
CA VAL A 568 -27.51 -3.76 -14.93
C VAL A 568 -26.87 -5.09 -14.57
N GLY A 569 -26.99 -5.56 -13.32
CA GLY A 569 -26.59 -6.91 -12.93
C GLY A 569 -27.30 -7.92 -13.83
N GLU A 570 -26.54 -8.78 -14.47
CA GLU A 570 -27.06 -9.85 -15.32
C GLU A 570 -27.38 -11.09 -14.48
N ASP A 571 -28.41 -11.84 -14.90
CA ASP A 571 -28.70 -13.15 -14.32
C ASP A 571 -27.58 -14.14 -14.66
N VAL A 572 -26.68 -14.38 -13.69
CA VAL A 572 -25.50 -15.26 -13.89
C VAL A 572 -25.85 -16.73 -13.95
N ARG A 573 -27.06 -17.11 -13.49
CA ARG A 573 -27.57 -18.50 -13.61
C ARG A 573 -28.06 -18.81 -15.01
N LYS A 574 -28.44 -17.79 -15.79
CA LYS A 574 -29.02 -17.94 -17.12
C LYS A 574 -28.10 -18.74 -18.05
N SER A 575 -28.63 -19.79 -18.62
CA SER A 575 -27.92 -20.68 -19.55
C SER A 575 -26.70 -21.39 -18.98
N ALA A 576 -26.51 -21.38 -17.66
CA ALA A 576 -25.47 -22.20 -17.05
C ALA A 576 -25.87 -23.67 -17.05
N VAL A 577 -24.94 -24.52 -17.44
CA VAL A 577 -25.08 -26.00 -17.39
C VAL A 577 -24.39 -26.47 -16.12
N VAL A 578 -25.15 -27.06 -15.22
CA VAL A 578 -24.65 -27.64 -13.97
C VAL A 578 -24.40 -29.11 -14.18
N ASP A 579 -23.15 -29.55 -14.09
CA ASP A 579 -22.76 -30.94 -14.30
C ASP A 579 -23.06 -31.80 -13.10
N TYR A 580 -22.85 -31.26 -11.90
CA TYR A 580 -23.09 -31.98 -10.66
C TYR A 580 -23.74 -31.07 -9.61
N HIS A 581 -24.77 -31.59 -8.95
CA HIS A 581 -25.22 -31.02 -7.69
C HIS A 581 -24.20 -31.36 -6.60
N PHE A 582 -23.79 -30.36 -5.83
CA PHE A 582 -22.73 -30.53 -4.84
C PHE A 582 -23.06 -31.66 -3.83
N SER A 583 -24.33 -31.73 -3.38
CA SER A 583 -24.78 -32.74 -2.40
C SER A 583 -24.68 -34.20 -2.88
N ASP A 584 -24.58 -34.42 -4.19
CA ASP A 584 -24.42 -35.77 -4.78
C ASP A 584 -22.96 -36.26 -4.79
N LEU A 585 -22.01 -35.36 -4.44
CA LEU A 585 -20.58 -35.65 -4.50
C LEU A 585 -19.95 -35.85 -3.13
N GLN A 586 -18.83 -36.57 -3.15
CA GLN A 586 -17.90 -36.69 -2.02
C GLN A 586 -16.57 -36.00 -2.38
N PRO A 587 -15.73 -35.63 -1.40
CA PRO A 587 -14.43 -35.03 -1.70
C PRO A 587 -13.55 -35.85 -2.67
N GLN A 588 -13.70 -37.18 -2.71
CA GLN A 588 -12.97 -38.05 -3.65
C GLN A 588 -13.45 -37.87 -5.09
N ASP A 589 -14.70 -37.52 -5.30
CA ASP A 589 -15.25 -37.34 -6.65
C ASP A 589 -14.63 -36.10 -7.33
N VAL A 590 -14.34 -35.03 -6.59
CA VAL A 590 -13.59 -33.89 -7.15
C VAL A 590 -12.19 -34.33 -7.60
N ALA A 591 -11.53 -35.19 -6.81
CA ALA A 591 -10.24 -35.77 -7.24
C ALA A 591 -10.36 -36.60 -8.52
N ASP A 592 -11.41 -37.41 -8.63
CA ASP A 592 -11.63 -38.23 -9.83
C ASP A 592 -12.00 -37.37 -11.04
N ILE A 593 -12.78 -36.29 -10.86
CA ILE A 593 -13.10 -35.33 -11.93
C ILE A 593 -11.81 -34.62 -12.40
N MET A 594 -10.99 -34.13 -11.51
CA MET A 594 -9.74 -33.43 -11.86
C MET A 594 -8.69 -34.37 -12.48
N LEU A 595 -8.73 -35.65 -12.14
CA LEU A 595 -7.83 -36.67 -12.69
C LEU A 595 -8.39 -37.39 -13.93
N GLY A 596 -9.51 -36.91 -14.49
CA GLY A 596 -10.10 -37.50 -15.70
C GLY A 596 -10.62 -38.91 -15.52
N ARG A 597 -10.98 -39.35 -14.31
CA ARG A 597 -11.41 -40.68 -13.96
C ARG A 597 -12.92 -40.84 -14.13
N GLN A 598 -13.34 -41.02 -15.37
CA GLN A 598 -14.76 -41.17 -15.71
C GLN A 598 -15.36 -42.48 -15.15
N SER A 599 -16.64 -42.42 -14.76
CA SER A 599 -17.41 -43.55 -14.28
C SER A 599 -18.90 -43.38 -14.64
N GLU A 600 -19.75 -44.38 -14.42
CA GLU A 600 -21.21 -44.24 -14.63
C GLU A 600 -21.82 -43.12 -13.80
N ARG A 601 -21.24 -42.79 -12.64
CA ARG A 601 -21.69 -41.69 -11.76
C ARG A 601 -21.02 -40.37 -12.05
N LEU A 602 -19.81 -40.39 -12.58
CA LEU A 602 -19.03 -39.24 -12.96
C LEU A 602 -18.83 -39.23 -14.46
N SER A 603 -19.86 -38.76 -15.18
CA SER A 603 -19.85 -38.71 -16.64
C SER A 603 -19.05 -37.54 -17.20
N GLU A 604 -19.03 -36.43 -16.47
CA GLU A 604 -18.33 -35.21 -16.87
C GLU A 604 -17.06 -35.06 -16.04
N VAL A 605 -15.89 -35.16 -16.69
CA VAL A 605 -14.57 -35.02 -16.08
C VAL A 605 -13.66 -34.26 -17.03
N ILE A 606 -12.62 -33.61 -16.51
CA ILE A 606 -11.67 -32.93 -17.40
C ILE A 606 -10.72 -33.89 -18.08
N HIS A 607 -10.34 -33.58 -19.33
CA HIS A 607 -9.42 -34.40 -20.14
C HIS A 607 -8.26 -33.55 -20.71
N PRO A 608 -7.59 -32.70 -19.90
CA PRO A 608 -6.48 -31.92 -20.41
C PRO A 608 -5.24 -32.79 -20.65
N ASP A 609 -4.37 -32.31 -21.53
CA ASP A 609 -3.02 -32.83 -21.73
C ASP A 609 -1.94 -31.77 -21.48
N SER A 610 -0.69 -32.10 -21.75
CA SER A 610 0.46 -31.19 -21.51
C SER A 610 0.46 -29.90 -22.36
N SER A 611 -0.47 -29.75 -23.31
CA SER A 611 -0.62 -28.53 -24.11
C SER A 611 -1.69 -27.57 -23.55
N ASN A 612 -2.56 -28.05 -22.66
CA ASN A 612 -3.70 -27.32 -22.15
C ASN A 612 -3.39 -26.58 -20.84
N ASN A 613 -3.99 -25.43 -20.65
CA ASN A 613 -4.06 -24.82 -19.33
C ASN A 613 -5.33 -25.27 -18.59
N VAL A 614 -5.24 -25.39 -17.28
CA VAL A 614 -6.35 -25.73 -16.42
C VAL A 614 -6.63 -24.57 -15.45
N PHE A 615 -7.89 -24.12 -15.43
CA PHE A 615 -8.35 -23.11 -14.48
C PHE A 615 -9.24 -23.77 -13.42
N PHE A 616 -8.91 -23.56 -12.16
CA PHE A 616 -9.68 -24.08 -11.04
C PHE A 616 -10.21 -22.92 -10.18
N PHE A 617 -11.52 -22.89 -9.97
CA PHE A 617 -12.15 -21.88 -9.12
C PHE A 617 -12.96 -22.53 -7.99
N TRP A 618 -12.78 -22.02 -6.79
CA TRP A 618 -13.52 -22.46 -5.61
C TRP A 618 -14.05 -21.27 -4.84
N SER A 619 -15.38 -21.19 -4.62
CA SER A 619 -16.02 -20.20 -3.76
C SER A 619 -16.84 -20.85 -2.65
N GLY A 620 -16.45 -20.62 -1.39
CA GLY A 620 -17.09 -21.27 -0.26
C GLY A 620 -16.60 -20.73 1.10
N HIS A 621 -16.91 -21.48 2.16
CA HIS A 621 -16.36 -21.24 3.48
C HIS A 621 -14.95 -21.81 3.62
N GLY A 622 -14.19 -21.26 4.58
CA GLY A 622 -12.89 -21.77 5.00
C GLY A 622 -12.70 -21.67 6.50
N GLY A 623 -11.82 -22.50 7.04
CA GLY A 623 -11.52 -22.56 8.47
C GLY A 623 -10.02 -22.56 8.74
N SER A 624 -9.66 -22.07 9.93
CA SER A 624 -8.27 -21.85 10.34
C SER A 624 -7.39 -23.11 10.43
N GLN A 625 -7.98 -24.30 10.49
CA GLN A 625 -7.20 -25.54 10.60
C GLN A 625 -6.61 -25.99 9.26
N ASP A 626 -7.41 -25.97 8.17
CA ASP A 626 -6.99 -26.55 6.88
C ASP A 626 -7.63 -25.88 5.65
N GLY A 627 -8.02 -24.59 5.78
CA GLY A 627 -8.51 -23.78 4.66
C GLY A 627 -9.93 -24.14 4.20
N PRO A 628 -10.16 -24.31 2.87
CA PRO A 628 -11.49 -24.50 2.30
C PRO A 628 -12.29 -25.66 2.89
N LEU A 629 -13.57 -25.39 3.23
CA LEU A 629 -14.51 -26.35 3.79
C LEU A 629 -15.27 -27.10 2.68
N TRP A 630 -15.58 -28.36 2.95
CA TRP A 630 -16.47 -29.19 2.15
C TRP A 630 -17.88 -29.06 2.69
N GLY A 631 -18.66 -28.11 2.20
CA GLY A 631 -20.02 -27.82 2.66
C GLY A 631 -20.20 -26.45 3.29
N ASN A 632 -21.18 -26.33 4.15
CA ASN A 632 -21.51 -25.10 4.86
C ASN A 632 -20.61 -24.93 6.10
N GLU A 633 -20.59 -23.73 6.67
CA GLU A 633 -19.77 -23.39 7.83
C GLU A 633 -19.99 -24.30 9.04
N ASP A 634 -21.25 -24.72 9.28
CA ASP A 634 -21.63 -25.55 10.43
C ASP A 634 -21.10 -26.99 10.31
N ASP A 635 -20.86 -27.48 9.12
CA ASP A 635 -20.44 -28.88 8.87
C ASP A 635 -18.98 -29.12 9.31
N ARG A 636 -18.12 -28.09 9.31
CA ARG A 636 -16.70 -28.11 9.71
C ARG A 636 -15.88 -29.26 9.12
N VAL A 637 -16.27 -29.71 7.93
CA VAL A 637 -15.54 -30.71 7.16
C VAL A 637 -14.61 -29.98 6.20
N TYR A 638 -13.33 -30.28 6.25
CA TYR A 638 -12.34 -29.69 5.33
C TYR A 638 -12.23 -30.51 4.05
N PHE A 639 -12.11 -29.83 2.92
CA PHE A 639 -11.66 -30.53 1.70
C PHE A 639 -10.24 -31.03 1.88
N GLY A 640 -9.41 -30.22 2.54
CA GLY A 640 -8.06 -30.56 3.00
C GLY A 640 -6.95 -30.11 2.04
N SER A 641 -5.98 -29.37 2.59
CA SER A 641 -4.82 -28.86 1.85
C SER A 641 -3.94 -30.00 1.30
N GLN A 642 -3.78 -31.10 2.04
CA GLN A 642 -3.04 -32.27 1.53
C GLN A 642 -3.77 -32.94 0.37
N ARG A 643 -5.11 -32.98 0.37
CA ARG A 643 -5.88 -33.56 -0.71
C ARG A 643 -5.70 -32.81 -2.03
N ILE A 644 -5.81 -31.47 -2.02
CA ILE A 644 -5.59 -30.68 -3.24
C ILE A 644 -4.16 -30.82 -3.74
N LYS A 645 -3.19 -30.88 -2.84
CA LYS A 645 -1.79 -31.14 -3.18
C LYS A 645 -1.61 -32.50 -3.87
N ASP A 646 -2.21 -33.54 -3.31
CA ASP A 646 -2.13 -34.91 -3.89
C ASP A 646 -2.79 -34.96 -5.27
N ILE A 647 -3.90 -34.25 -5.47
CA ILE A 647 -4.59 -34.18 -6.78
C ILE A 647 -3.67 -33.50 -7.79
N VAL A 648 -3.20 -32.27 -7.51
CA VAL A 648 -2.37 -31.54 -8.46
C VAL A 648 -1.04 -32.24 -8.72
N SER A 649 -0.42 -32.86 -7.70
CA SER A 649 0.78 -33.68 -7.90
C SER A 649 0.55 -34.89 -8.79
N GLN A 650 -0.64 -35.51 -8.73
CA GLN A 650 -0.98 -36.63 -9.64
C GLN A 650 -1.26 -36.13 -11.08
N MET A 651 -1.88 -34.95 -11.23
CA MET A 651 -2.05 -34.29 -12.52
C MET A 651 -0.71 -33.99 -13.18
N ASP A 652 0.25 -33.45 -12.41
CA ASP A 652 1.61 -33.15 -12.85
C ASP A 652 2.33 -34.45 -13.29
N ALA A 653 2.33 -35.46 -12.44
CA ALA A 653 2.94 -36.77 -12.73
C ALA A 653 2.34 -37.45 -13.98
N ALA A 654 1.09 -37.16 -14.32
CA ALA A 654 0.39 -37.65 -15.49
C ALA A 654 0.50 -36.72 -16.70
N ASN A 655 1.21 -35.60 -16.61
CA ASN A 655 1.32 -34.54 -17.64
C ASN A 655 -0.06 -34.05 -18.11
N MET A 656 -0.98 -33.80 -17.20
CA MET A 656 -2.36 -33.39 -17.49
C MET A 656 -2.53 -31.89 -17.70
N TYR A 657 -1.49 -31.09 -17.64
CA TYR A 657 -1.56 -29.65 -17.91
C TYR A 657 -0.23 -29.11 -18.39
N ARG A 658 -0.29 -28.03 -19.15
CA ARG A 658 0.84 -27.12 -19.39
C ARG A 658 1.07 -26.25 -18.17
N ARG A 659 -0.02 -25.66 -17.65
CA ARG A 659 -0.08 -24.83 -16.46
C ARG A 659 -1.44 -24.96 -15.80
N ILE A 660 -1.47 -24.82 -14.48
CA ILE A 660 -2.71 -24.77 -13.72
C ILE A 660 -2.75 -23.51 -12.85
N MET A 661 -3.88 -22.80 -12.91
CA MET A 661 -4.17 -21.66 -12.04
C MET A 661 -5.35 -22.01 -11.12
N LEU A 662 -5.13 -21.87 -9.82
CA LEU A 662 -6.19 -22.01 -8.83
C LEU A 662 -6.55 -20.61 -8.28
N ALA A 663 -7.82 -20.20 -8.41
CA ALA A 663 -8.39 -19.02 -7.80
C ALA A 663 -9.35 -19.45 -6.68
N VAL A 664 -9.02 -19.09 -5.43
CA VAL A 664 -9.68 -19.67 -4.24
C VAL A 664 -10.29 -18.56 -3.38
N GLU A 665 -11.63 -18.47 -3.42
CA GLU A 665 -12.42 -17.52 -2.62
C GLU A 665 -12.96 -18.20 -1.36
N THR A 666 -12.14 -18.27 -0.32
CA THR A 666 -12.58 -18.72 1.02
C THR A 666 -11.79 -18.00 2.12
N CYS A 667 -12.32 -18.00 3.35
CA CYS A 667 -11.51 -17.71 4.51
C CYS A 667 -10.33 -18.69 4.59
N TYR A 668 -9.17 -18.22 5.05
CA TYR A 668 -7.95 -19.04 5.21
C TYR A 668 -7.50 -19.78 3.93
N SER A 669 -7.85 -19.26 2.77
CA SER A 669 -7.55 -19.88 1.46
C SER A 669 -6.05 -20.04 1.21
N GLY A 670 -5.21 -19.20 1.80
CA GLY A 670 -3.76 -19.31 1.77
C GLY A 670 -3.22 -20.67 2.25
N LYS A 671 -3.97 -21.44 3.06
CA LYS A 671 -3.58 -22.80 3.44
C LYS A 671 -3.37 -23.72 2.22
N TRP A 672 -4.20 -23.57 1.17
CA TRP A 672 -3.97 -24.28 -0.09
C TRP A 672 -2.77 -23.72 -0.85
N GLY A 673 -2.59 -22.40 -0.84
CA GLY A 673 -1.41 -21.78 -1.45
C GLY A 673 -0.10 -22.29 -0.86
N GLU A 674 0.00 -22.33 0.47
CA GLU A 674 1.16 -22.88 1.19
C GLU A 674 1.39 -24.37 0.83
N ALA A 675 0.34 -25.17 0.80
CA ALA A 675 0.44 -26.60 0.51
C ALA A 675 0.92 -26.89 -0.91
N LEU A 676 0.52 -26.07 -1.89
CA LEU A 676 0.86 -26.23 -3.31
C LEU A 676 2.22 -25.64 -3.69
N THR A 677 2.87 -24.93 -2.77
CA THR A 677 4.20 -24.35 -3.00
C THR A 677 5.21 -25.44 -3.35
N GLY A 678 6.03 -25.20 -4.36
CA GLY A 678 7.04 -26.11 -4.89
C GLY A 678 6.58 -27.03 -6.00
N LEU A 679 5.29 -27.05 -6.38
CA LEU A 679 4.81 -27.81 -7.52
C LEU A 679 5.08 -27.05 -8.84
N PRO A 680 5.59 -27.70 -9.90
CA PRO A 680 5.91 -27.05 -11.16
C PRO A 680 4.65 -26.58 -11.90
N ASP A 681 4.73 -25.43 -12.56
CA ASP A 681 3.68 -24.87 -13.43
C ASP A 681 2.31 -24.66 -12.74
N VAL A 682 2.32 -24.50 -11.41
CA VAL A 682 1.13 -24.27 -10.57
C VAL A 682 1.16 -22.84 -10.02
N LEU A 683 0.06 -22.12 -10.20
CA LEU A 683 -0.14 -20.79 -9.61
C LEU A 683 -1.39 -20.80 -8.73
N VAL A 684 -1.29 -20.23 -7.53
CA VAL A 684 -2.44 -20.14 -6.62
C VAL A 684 -2.68 -18.71 -6.23
N LEU A 685 -3.87 -18.21 -6.52
CA LEU A 685 -4.34 -16.88 -6.18
C LEU A 685 -5.49 -17.01 -5.18
N THR A 686 -5.34 -16.41 -4.00
CA THR A 686 -6.25 -16.62 -2.88
C THR A 686 -6.87 -15.32 -2.40
N ALA A 687 -8.14 -15.35 -1.98
CA ALA A 687 -8.85 -14.21 -1.45
C ALA A 687 -8.34 -13.74 -0.08
N ALA A 688 -7.66 -14.61 0.64
CA ALA A 688 -7.13 -14.38 1.98
C ALA A 688 -5.84 -15.17 2.19
N ASN A 689 -4.96 -14.70 3.06
CA ASN A 689 -3.81 -15.47 3.49
C ASN A 689 -4.21 -16.66 4.40
N SER A 690 -3.26 -17.42 4.89
CA SER A 690 -3.51 -18.63 5.70
C SER A 690 -4.00 -18.35 7.13
N HIS A 691 -4.08 -17.08 7.54
CA HIS A 691 -4.37 -16.69 8.92
C HIS A 691 -5.63 -15.83 9.08
N GLU A 692 -6.30 -15.48 8.01
CA GLU A 692 -7.41 -14.53 8.03
C GLU A 692 -8.66 -15.01 7.28
N THR A 693 -9.73 -14.22 7.40
CA THR A 693 -11.01 -14.47 6.73
C THR A 693 -11.17 -13.60 5.50
N SER A 694 -11.68 -14.15 4.39
CA SER A 694 -12.16 -13.38 3.25
C SER A 694 -13.47 -12.65 3.55
N LYS A 695 -13.89 -11.74 2.68
CA LYS A 695 -15.04 -10.86 2.91
C LYS A 695 -16.12 -11.01 1.84
N ALA A 696 -17.36 -11.04 2.33
CA ALA A 696 -18.53 -10.89 1.48
C ALA A 696 -18.69 -9.44 1.02
N ASP A 697 -19.25 -9.24 -0.16
CA ASP A 697 -19.50 -7.94 -0.77
C ASP A 697 -20.94 -7.85 -1.33
N VAL A 698 -21.41 -6.63 -1.59
CA VAL A 698 -22.72 -6.34 -2.19
C VAL A 698 -23.88 -6.95 -1.41
N PHE A 699 -24.18 -6.39 -0.23
CA PHE A 699 -25.37 -6.81 0.54
C PHE A 699 -26.67 -6.29 -0.08
N ASP A 700 -27.61 -7.18 -0.41
CA ASP A 700 -28.96 -6.82 -0.86
C ASP A 700 -29.96 -6.84 0.29
N GLN A 701 -30.57 -5.70 0.59
CA GLN A 701 -31.50 -5.56 1.70
C GLN A 701 -32.85 -6.29 1.48
N GLN A 702 -33.28 -6.47 0.22
CA GLN A 702 -34.56 -7.12 -0.07
C GLN A 702 -34.43 -8.64 -0.03
N LEU A 703 -33.30 -9.19 -0.49
CA LEU A 703 -32.98 -10.61 -0.39
C LEU A 703 -32.45 -10.99 1.00
N GLY A 704 -31.91 -10.01 1.75
CA GLY A 704 -31.33 -10.21 3.07
C GLY A 704 -30.01 -11.00 3.06
N VAL A 705 -29.31 -11.03 1.93
CA VAL A 705 -28.06 -11.78 1.72
C VAL A 705 -27.01 -10.96 0.97
N TYR A 706 -25.76 -11.36 1.07
CA TYR A 706 -24.70 -10.89 0.20
C TYR A 706 -24.80 -11.58 -1.17
N LEU A 707 -24.61 -10.81 -2.24
CA LEU A 707 -24.72 -11.30 -3.62
C LEU A 707 -23.41 -11.88 -4.15
N SER A 708 -22.26 -11.43 -3.65
CA SER A 708 -20.93 -11.82 -4.10
C SER A 708 -19.92 -11.79 -2.95
N ASN A 709 -18.72 -12.32 -3.18
CA ASN A 709 -17.54 -12.09 -2.35
C ASN A 709 -16.60 -11.08 -3.03
N ALA A 710 -15.85 -10.34 -2.22
CA ALA A 710 -15.04 -9.22 -2.70
C ALA A 710 -13.97 -9.64 -3.73
N PHE A 711 -13.20 -10.69 -3.45
CA PHE A 711 -12.18 -11.19 -4.37
C PHE A 711 -12.80 -11.73 -5.67
N ALA A 712 -13.82 -12.59 -5.59
CA ALA A 712 -14.47 -13.17 -6.77
C ALA A 712 -15.07 -12.09 -7.67
N ARG A 713 -15.71 -11.08 -7.08
CA ARG A 713 -16.26 -9.93 -7.80
C ARG A 713 -15.17 -9.13 -8.51
N ASN A 714 -14.10 -8.79 -7.80
CA ASN A 714 -12.99 -8.02 -8.35
C ASN A 714 -12.24 -8.81 -9.42
N PHE A 715 -11.97 -10.11 -9.21
CA PHE A 715 -11.37 -10.97 -10.21
C PHE A 715 -12.16 -10.94 -11.53
N ARG A 716 -13.46 -11.17 -11.46
CA ARG A 716 -14.36 -11.11 -12.61
C ARG A 716 -14.35 -9.75 -13.28
N SER A 717 -14.40 -8.66 -12.50
CA SER A 717 -14.40 -7.30 -13.02
C SER A 717 -13.10 -6.95 -13.75
N GLN A 718 -11.96 -7.29 -13.17
CA GLN A 718 -10.65 -6.99 -13.77
C GLN A 718 -10.40 -7.81 -15.04
N VAL A 719 -10.61 -9.12 -14.98
CA VAL A 719 -10.47 -9.97 -16.16
C VAL A 719 -11.53 -9.66 -17.21
N GLY A 720 -12.77 -9.37 -16.80
CA GLY A 720 -13.87 -9.01 -17.71
C GLY A 720 -13.65 -7.68 -18.43
N SER A 721 -12.91 -6.75 -17.85
CA SER A 721 -12.56 -5.47 -18.48
C SER A 721 -11.38 -5.60 -19.45
N SER A 722 -10.40 -6.42 -19.13
CA SER A 722 -9.27 -6.75 -20.01
C SER A 722 -8.57 -8.03 -19.54
N SER A 723 -8.44 -9.00 -20.43
CA SER A 723 -7.58 -10.18 -20.21
C SER A 723 -6.15 -9.97 -20.73
N ALA A 724 -5.89 -8.88 -21.43
CA ALA A 724 -4.56 -8.52 -21.93
C ALA A 724 -3.74 -7.82 -20.84
N ILE A 725 -3.74 -8.37 -19.63
CA ILE A 725 -2.95 -7.96 -18.48
C ILE A 725 -2.07 -9.11 -18.02
N THR A 726 -0.95 -8.79 -17.39
CA THR A 726 -0.09 -9.81 -16.80
C THR A 726 -0.72 -10.40 -15.53
N VAL A 727 -0.23 -11.55 -15.12
CA VAL A 727 -0.62 -12.15 -13.83
C VAL A 727 -0.32 -11.20 -12.67
N PHE A 728 0.82 -10.49 -12.73
CA PHE A 728 1.19 -9.51 -11.71
C PHE A 728 0.24 -8.31 -11.68
N GLU A 729 -0.12 -7.75 -12.85
CA GLU A 729 -1.08 -6.64 -12.93
C GLU A 729 -2.44 -7.05 -12.36
N LEU A 730 -2.93 -8.25 -12.69
CA LEU A 730 -4.15 -8.77 -12.08
C LEU A 730 -4.01 -8.88 -10.56
N TYR A 731 -2.91 -9.48 -10.09
CA TYR A 731 -2.67 -9.62 -8.65
C TYR A 731 -2.65 -8.25 -7.95
N ARG A 732 -1.90 -7.28 -8.49
CA ARG A 732 -1.83 -5.92 -7.94
C ARG A 732 -3.21 -5.28 -7.87
N LEU A 733 -3.98 -5.32 -8.95
CA LEU A 733 -5.34 -4.77 -8.98
C LEU A 733 -6.26 -5.46 -7.97
N LEU A 734 -6.17 -6.78 -7.82
CA LEU A 734 -6.95 -7.51 -6.83
C LEU A 734 -6.51 -7.17 -5.41
N TYR A 735 -5.21 -7.07 -5.16
CA TYR A 735 -4.67 -6.65 -3.88
C TYR A 735 -5.16 -5.24 -3.49
N GLU A 736 -5.13 -4.29 -4.42
CA GLU A 736 -5.57 -2.91 -4.21
C GLU A 736 -7.09 -2.78 -4.02
N THR A 737 -7.89 -3.60 -4.70
CA THR A 737 -9.36 -3.46 -4.74
C THR A 737 -10.12 -4.39 -3.80
N THR A 738 -9.52 -5.47 -3.29
CA THR A 738 -10.18 -6.42 -2.40
C THR A 738 -10.01 -5.98 -0.94
N ASN A 739 -11.01 -5.30 -0.40
CA ASN A 739 -10.98 -4.76 0.95
C ASN A 739 -11.26 -5.81 2.03
N GLY A 740 -10.53 -5.72 3.14
CA GLY A 740 -10.78 -6.49 4.36
C GLY A 740 -10.24 -7.91 4.37
N SER A 741 -9.45 -8.31 3.36
CA SER A 741 -8.62 -9.52 3.33
C SER A 741 -7.44 -9.33 2.39
N HIS A 742 -6.39 -10.12 2.56
CA HIS A 742 -5.15 -10.04 1.79
C HIS A 742 -5.17 -11.04 0.62
N VAL A 743 -5.43 -10.51 -0.57
CA VAL A 743 -5.22 -11.34 -1.77
C VAL A 743 -3.76 -11.73 -1.82
N THR A 744 -3.48 -13.01 -1.90
CA THR A 744 -2.11 -13.52 -1.87
C THR A 744 -1.87 -14.44 -3.07
N LEU A 745 -0.69 -14.33 -3.64
CA LEU A 745 -0.24 -15.17 -4.75
C LEU A 745 0.84 -16.13 -4.26
N TYR A 746 0.65 -17.41 -4.51
CA TYR A 746 1.56 -18.46 -4.08
C TYR A 746 2.17 -19.19 -5.27
N ASN A 747 3.37 -19.72 -5.06
CA ASN A 747 4.09 -20.58 -5.97
C ASN A 747 4.48 -19.94 -7.32
N HIS A 748 4.51 -18.61 -7.40
CA HIS A 748 4.85 -17.88 -8.63
C HIS A 748 6.25 -18.23 -9.15
N GLN A 749 7.21 -18.54 -8.28
CA GLN A 749 8.58 -18.90 -8.65
C GLN A 749 8.67 -20.20 -9.47
N GLN A 750 7.70 -21.10 -9.31
CA GLN A 750 7.62 -22.37 -10.06
C GLN A 750 6.72 -22.28 -11.29
N TYR A 751 5.96 -21.19 -11.43
CA TYR A 751 5.01 -20.98 -12.52
C TYR A 751 5.63 -20.29 -13.74
N GLY A 752 6.57 -19.41 -13.52
CA GLY A 752 7.18 -18.55 -14.53
C GLY A 752 7.17 -17.09 -14.10
N SER A 753 7.63 -16.20 -14.96
CA SER A 753 7.61 -14.77 -14.63
C SER A 753 6.18 -14.23 -14.68
N VAL A 754 5.62 -13.92 -13.52
CA VAL A 754 4.26 -13.33 -13.40
C VAL A 754 4.14 -11.97 -14.11
N TYR A 755 5.25 -11.34 -14.43
CA TYR A 755 5.33 -10.06 -15.17
C TYR A 755 5.22 -10.25 -16.70
N THR A 756 5.49 -11.43 -17.20
CA THR A 756 5.41 -11.75 -18.63
C THR A 756 4.29 -12.73 -18.96
N GLU A 757 3.85 -13.52 -17.98
CA GLU A 757 2.74 -14.44 -18.17
C GLU A 757 1.42 -13.68 -18.17
N MET A 758 0.64 -13.89 -19.20
CA MET A 758 -0.56 -13.10 -19.48
C MET A 758 -1.82 -13.84 -19.04
N MET A 759 -2.79 -13.11 -18.52
CA MET A 759 -4.09 -13.68 -18.18
C MET A 759 -4.86 -14.18 -19.41
N ASN A 760 -4.52 -13.69 -20.61
CA ASN A 760 -5.10 -14.22 -21.84
C ASN A 760 -4.67 -15.65 -22.19
N ASP A 761 -3.71 -16.24 -21.50
CA ASP A 761 -3.43 -17.67 -21.55
C ASP A 761 -4.62 -18.52 -21.04
N TYR A 762 -5.43 -17.96 -20.16
CA TYR A 762 -6.65 -18.56 -19.61
C TYR A 762 -7.93 -17.89 -20.15
N PHE A 763 -7.92 -16.59 -20.38
CA PHE A 763 -9.10 -15.78 -20.72
C PHE A 763 -8.88 -15.06 -22.05
N LEU A 764 -8.92 -15.76 -23.14
CA LEU A 764 -8.58 -15.22 -24.45
C LEU A 764 -9.73 -14.43 -25.07
N HIS A 765 -9.45 -13.17 -25.38
CA HIS A 765 -10.34 -12.37 -26.23
C HIS A 765 -10.24 -12.85 -27.70
N LYS A 766 -11.36 -13.21 -28.28
CA LYS A 766 -11.44 -13.45 -29.72
C LYS A 766 -11.44 -12.13 -30.48
#